data_3172e4cce9d137ff466bc58e1628f62c
#
_entry.id   3172e4cce9d137ff466bc58e1628f62c
#
_cell.length_a   1.000
_cell.length_b   1.000
_cell.length_c   1.000
_cell.angle_alpha   90.00
_cell.angle_beta   90.00
_cell.angle_gamma   90.00
#
_symmetry.space_group_name_H-M   'P 1'
#
loop_
_entity.id
_entity.type
_entity.pdbx_description
1 polymer ?
#
loop_
_entity_poly.entity_id
_entity_poly.type
_entity_poly.pdbx_seq_one_letter_code
_entity_poly.pdbx_strand_id
1 'polypeptide(L)'
;MNTSSKFPSDAEIVIVGVGGIVGSMLAYWFAELGHKNIVGLEKSSVIPSDFASTAHASDFVYNTTHDKLSNWTTAYSRDFYEENGFFLKKGGLEICRKDDDVLWEELKRKVASGKAFGTNVSLISASEAKEKFPLLDEESIRGAMWDPDAGLVVPRSQDVVNFAVENAKEKGALTTFTDTPAVGFEIENGRLTGVKTHKGTIKTEKVVIASGIWGSLVGDMAGVSVPLMPVEHPLLFFGPLPEAQETEDFLVYPLLRDQGNSAYVRDTGKLHGGMLEWGFYEDKEPRIVDPEDIGNPEKTMMSDSMRHLDLEEVAEPLERALETTPILNELGWDERSSFNGLLSVTADGGSLIGESPEVRGFWLCEAVWVKDGPGCARLCAEWMTNGKTQMDMHSFDIARFYPEQKEKAFVKARSFENAQTIYTPPVHPKEPYISQREIFVSPFYSREKELGGYFENEIGGWERAFAYESNQQKLDNYIKEVPVRENEWDRRHVPYEIANAEHLAMSDSAGMINLSHFAIMDIEGSDAERMLEHLSVAKIGGDTPEDRIIYTNFLDEDGGVHADLTISRLGKDRYRVVTGGADGNRDWVTLRNYRDDMGFEADINIRTHDMATLGLWGPTAKDALGHFIDPNEISIENFPFVAAKYLTLNLSGAKTIDVWAARISYVGESGWEIYLNNDSEEGLALYDSLLEVGVVPVGIETYANSRRLEKSFRLQGADLLTEYNACESAVERPKVKEADFHGKKAHLAHREEEPSAILCTMTLDDLNVSDNGSRYPVGISPIIDPNTGEVPVDSKGRRSYSTSMSYCPSIKKHVVMGYLPKDIAIPGKSLSLEYFNENNEGVYPMTVQIVGKGSLYDPNNERVRS
;
A
#
# COMPACT_ATOMS: atom_id res chain seq x y z
N MET A 1 4.43 4.57 -48.06
CA MET A 1 3.08 4.50 -48.66
C MET A 1 2.10 4.47 -47.52
N ASN A 2 1.45 5.60 -47.26
CA ASN A 2 0.38 5.66 -46.21
C ASN A 2 -0.84 4.88 -46.72
N THR A 3 -0.94 3.63 -46.37
CA THR A 3 -2.23 2.96 -46.34
C THR A 3 -3.02 3.55 -45.19
N SER A 4 -3.96 4.46 -45.46
CA SER A 4 -4.93 4.84 -44.42
C SER A 4 -5.65 3.56 -44.03
N SER A 5 -5.24 2.95 -42.91
CA SER A 5 -5.96 1.83 -42.35
C SER A 5 -7.37 2.30 -42.02
N LYS A 6 -8.37 1.55 -42.50
CA LYS A 6 -9.76 1.83 -42.19
C LYS A 6 -9.91 1.85 -40.66
N PHE A 7 -10.64 2.83 -40.10
CA PHE A 7 -10.90 2.88 -38.67
C PHE A 7 -11.49 1.55 -38.22
N PRO A 8 -10.97 0.91 -37.13
CA PRO A 8 -11.39 -0.43 -36.72
C PRO A 8 -12.81 -0.42 -36.18
N SER A 9 -13.53 -1.50 -36.45
CA SER A 9 -14.86 -1.75 -35.89
C SER A 9 -14.80 -2.48 -34.54
N ASP A 10 -13.68 -3.16 -34.28
CA ASP A 10 -13.46 -4.00 -33.11
C ASP A 10 -11.99 -4.08 -32.73
N ALA A 11 -11.71 -4.40 -31.50
CA ALA A 11 -10.38 -4.64 -30.96
C ALA A 11 -10.46 -5.67 -29.81
N GLU A 12 -9.39 -6.41 -29.61
CA GLU A 12 -9.21 -7.25 -28.43
C GLU A 12 -8.98 -6.38 -27.18
N ILE A 13 -8.11 -5.38 -27.31
CA ILE A 13 -7.79 -4.41 -26.27
C ILE A 13 -7.73 -3.02 -26.87
N VAL A 14 -8.32 -2.03 -26.20
CA VAL A 14 -8.12 -0.61 -26.53
C VAL A 14 -7.28 0.04 -25.43
N ILE A 15 -6.21 0.75 -25.82
CA ILE A 15 -5.38 1.57 -24.93
C ILE A 15 -5.74 3.03 -25.18
N VAL A 16 -6.17 3.75 -24.13
CA VAL A 16 -6.42 5.19 -24.17
C VAL A 16 -5.22 5.93 -23.61
N GLY A 17 -4.54 6.74 -24.44
CA GLY A 17 -3.31 7.46 -24.07
C GLY A 17 -2.04 6.70 -24.45
N VAL A 18 -2.00 6.09 -25.64
CA VAL A 18 -0.85 5.30 -26.13
C VAL A 18 0.42 6.14 -26.39
N GLY A 19 0.32 7.45 -26.43
CA GLY A 19 1.43 8.36 -26.72
C GLY A 19 2.28 8.74 -25.49
N GLY A 20 1.88 8.36 -24.27
CA GLY A 20 2.69 8.49 -23.06
C GLY A 20 3.51 7.23 -22.75
N ILE A 21 4.42 7.34 -21.77
CA ILE A 21 5.29 6.21 -21.37
C ILE A 21 4.48 4.99 -20.94
N VAL A 22 3.41 5.16 -20.18
CA VAL A 22 2.60 4.06 -19.64
C VAL A 22 1.84 3.36 -20.76
N GLY A 23 1.09 4.11 -21.58
CA GLY A 23 0.30 3.53 -22.67
C GLY A 23 1.13 2.84 -23.74
N SER A 24 2.30 3.39 -24.07
CA SER A 24 3.24 2.76 -25.01
C SER A 24 3.82 1.47 -24.45
N MET A 25 4.19 1.45 -23.16
CA MET A 25 4.72 0.25 -22.51
C MET A 25 3.63 -0.82 -22.31
N LEU A 26 2.36 -0.45 -22.09
CA LEU A 26 1.25 -1.40 -22.14
C LEU A 26 1.13 -2.06 -23.54
N ALA A 27 1.22 -1.27 -24.61
CA ALA A 27 1.21 -1.81 -25.98
C ALA A 27 2.37 -2.78 -26.23
N TYR A 28 3.57 -2.43 -25.74
CA TYR A 28 4.74 -3.30 -25.78
C TYR A 28 4.48 -4.64 -25.08
N TRP A 29 4.02 -4.59 -23.81
CA TRP A 29 3.83 -5.81 -23.02
C TRP A 29 2.68 -6.68 -23.52
N PHE A 30 1.56 -6.10 -23.96
CA PHE A 30 0.52 -6.89 -24.61
C PHE A 30 1.01 -7.60 -25.86
N ALA A 31 1.84 -6.94 -26.66
CA ALA A 31 2.46 -7.55 -27.84
C ALA A 31 3.42 -8.68 -27.46
N GLU A 32 4.22 -8.52 -26.38
CA GLU A 32 5.10 -9.57 -25.85
C GLU A 32 4.29 -10.77 -25.31
N LEU A 33 3.15 -10.51 -24.68
CA LEU A 33 2.24 -11.54 -24.16
C LEU A 33 1.40 -12.23 -25.27
N GLY A 34 1.54 -11.79 -26.52
CA GLY A 34 0.98 -12.47 -27.69
C GLY A 34 -0.35 -11.92 -28.22
N HIS A 35 -0.87 -10.85 -27.65
CA HIS A 35 -2.07 -10.17 -28.19
C HIS A 35 -1.81 -9.61 -29.58
N LYS A 36 -2.85 -9.56 -30.45
CA LYS A 36 -2.69 -9.21 -31.86
C LYS A 36 -3.59 -8.11 -32.39
N ASN A 37 -4.69 -7.84 -31.75
CA ASN A 37 -5.66 -6.82 -32.17
C ASN A 37 -5.77 -5.71 -31.13
N ILE A 38 -4.66 -4.96 -30.94
CA ILE A 38 -4.57 -3.86 -29.98
C ILE A 38 -4.78 -2.56 -30.75
N VAL A 39 -5.68 -1.71 -30.26
CA VAL A 39 -5.89 -0.36 -30.78
C VAL A 39 -5.42 0.67 -29.77
N GLY A 40 -4.45 1.49 -30.15
CA GLY A 40 -3.96 2.62 -29.37
C GLY A 40 -4.60 3.93 -29.81
N LEU A 41 -5.28 4.61 -28.91
CA LEU A 41 -5.88 5.92 -29.11
C LEU A 41 -4.99 7.00 -28.49
N GLU A 42 -4.78 8.09 -29.25
CA GLU A 42 -4.02 9.26 -28.79
C GLU A 42 -4.76 10.55 -29.13
N LYS A 43 -4.86 11.46 -28.15
CA LYS A 43 -5.49 12.78 -28.31
C LYS A 43 -4.61 13.70 -29.15
N SER A 44 -3.27 13.65 -28.97
CA SER A 44 -2.31 14.42 -29.75
C SER A 44 -2.28 13.98 -31.21
N SER A 45 -1.85 14.88 -32.08
CA SER A 45 -1.59 14.60 -33.50
C SER A 45 -0.33 13.78 -33.77
N VAL A 46 0.49 13.57 -32.75
CA VAL A 46 1.77 12.88 -32.81
C VAL A 46 1.93 11.83 -31.74
N ILE A 47 2.76 10.84 -31.99
CA ILE A 47 3.27 9.87 -31.02
C ILE A 47 4.80 9.90 -31.14
N PRO A 48 5.54 10.16 -30.07
CA PRO A 48 5.14 10.43 -28.68
C PRO A 48 4.26 11.66 -28.55
N SER A 49 3.33 11.63 -27.59
CA SER A 49 2.40 12.73 -27.35
C SER A 49 3.12 13.95 -26.78
N ASP A 50 2.89 15.11 -27.41
CA ASP A 50 3.35 16.41 -26.93
C ASP A 50 2.49 16.96 -25.77
N PHE A 51 1.32 16.38 -25.55
CA PHE A 51 0.45 16.72 -24.43
C PHE A 51 0.77 15.95 -23.15
N ALA A 52 1.41 14.77 -23.27
CA ALA A 52 1.71 13.92 -22.12
C ALA A 52 2.77 14.54 -21.20
N SER A 53 2.62 14.34 -19.88
CA SER A 53 3.66 14.70 -18.88
C SER A 53 5.03 14.05 -19.19
N THR A 54 5.05 12.93 -19.90
CA THR A 54 6.26 12.29 -20.43
C THR A 54 7.10 13.23 -21.31
N ALA A 55 6.47 14.16 -22.06
CA ALA A 55 7.16 15.07 -22.96
C ALA A 55 8.07 16.07 -22.24
N HIS A 56 7.77 16.38 -21.00
CA HIS A 56 8.53 17.34 -20.18
C HIS A 56 9.04 16.75 -18.86
N ALA A 57 9.05 15.42 -18.75
CA ALA A 57 9.60 14.75 -17.56
C ALA A 57 11.11 15.00 -17.44
N SER A 58 11.60 15.08 -16.21
CA SER A 58 13.03 15.20 -15.90
C SER A 58 13.82 13.91 -16.14
N ASP A 59 13.13 12.83 -16.51
CA ASP A 59 13.68 11.53 -16.88
C ASP A 59 14.51 10.82 -15.80
N PHE A 60 14.35 11.21 -14.51
CA PHE A 60 15.02 10.60 -13.38
C PHE A 60 14.55 9.16 -13.13
N VAL A 61 15.51 8.26 -12.86
CA VAL A 61 15.24 6.96 -12.24
C VAL A 61 16.09 6.85 -10.98
N TYR A 62 15.40 6.83 -9.84
CA TYR A 62 16.01 6.84 -8.53
C TYR A 62 15.19 5.94 -7.59
N ASN A 63 15.84 5.01 -6.90
CA ASN A 63 15.17 3.99 -6.08
C ASN A 63 15.31 4.29 -4.59
N THR A 64 14.32 4.99 -4.01
CA THR A 64 14.37 5.50 -2.62
C THR A 64 13.06 5.33 -1.87
N THR A 65 12.34 4.25 -2.08
CA THR A 65 11.06 4.02 -1.41
C THR A 65 11.14 2.91 -0.37
N HIS A 66 10.31 3.02 0.66
CA HIS A 66 10.10 1.96 1.66
C HIS A 66 9.01 0.96 1.23
N ASP A 67 8.25 1.24 0.19
CA ASP A 67 7.25 0.33 -0.35
C ASP A 67 7.88 -0.69 -1.30
N LYS A 68 7.61 -1.97 -1.06
CA LYS A 68 8.19 -3.08 -1.82
C LYS A 68 7.81 -3.06 -3.28
N LEU A 69 6.52 -2.81 -3.57
CA LEU A 69 6.02 -2.83 -4.94
C LEU A 69 6.55 -1.65 -5.74
N SER A 70 6.57 -0.43 -5.16
CA SER A 70 7.19 0.74 -5.77
C SER A 70 8.68 0.54 -6.01
N ASN A 71 9.38 -0.10 -5.07
CA ASN A 71 10.81 -0.43 -5.24
C ASN A 71 11.01 -1.38 -6.41
N TRP A 72 10.19 -2.44 -6.49
CA TRP A 72 10.26 -3.40 -7.56
C TRP A 72 9.97 -2.76 -8.93
N THR A 73 8.91 -1.95 -9.05
CA THR A 73 8.55 -1.29 -10.31
C THR A 73 9.64 -0.35 -10.80
N THR A 74 10.26 0.41 -9.89
CA THR A 74 11.39 1.29 -10.23
C THR A 74 12.62 0.49 -10.66
N ALA A 75 13.02 -0.54 -9.90
CA ALA A 75 14.17 -1.37 -10.23
C ALA A 75 13.99 -2.09 -11.57
N TYR A 76 12.81 -2.68 -11.78
CA TYR A 76 12.44 -3.32 -13.04
C TYR A 76 12.49 -2.34 -14.22
N SER A 77 11.95 -1.13 -14.04
CA SER A 77 11.95 -0.11 -15.10
C SER A 77 13.35 0.34 -15.46
N ARG A 78 14.22 0.56 -14.46
CA ARG A 78 15.65 0.85 -14.68
C ARG A 78 16.32 -0.25 -15.50
N ASP A 79 16.16 -1.50 -15.09
CA ASP A 79 16.78 -2.64 -15.75
C ASP A 79 16.26 -2.76 -17.20
N PHE A 80 14.97 -2.55 -17.43
CA PHE A 80 14.37 -2.50 -18.76
C PHE A 80 15.00 -1.39 -19.63
N TYR A 81 15.17 -0.19 -19.07
CA TYR A 81 15.80 0.92 -19.79
C TYR A 81 17.27 0.61 -20.12
N GLU A 82 18.01 0.03 -19.17
CA GLU A 82 19.42 -0.32 -19.36
C GLU A 82 19.58 -1.41 -20.42
N GLU A 83 18.81 -2.48 -20.36
CA GLU A 83 18.82 -3.60 -21.32
C GLU A 83 18.51 -3.16 -22.75
N ASN A 84 17.68 -2.12 -22.92
CA ASN A 84 17.31 -1.60 -24.24
C ASN A 84 18.11 -0.38 -24.68
N GLY A 85 19.14 0.01 -23.93
CA GLY A 85 20.05 1.11 -24.29
C GLY A 85 19.48 2.51 -24.06
N PHE A 86 18.49 2.64 -23.20
CA PHE A 86 17.85 3.91 -22.83
C PHE A 86 18.24 4.42 -21.45
N PHE A 87 19.31 3.94 -20.85
CA PHE A 87 19.68 4.35 -19.52
C PHE A 87 21.13 4.81 -19.41
N LEU A 88 21.35 5.95 -18.81
CA LEU A 88 22.66 6.46 -18.43
C LEU A 88 22.81 6.39 -16.91
N LYS A 89 23.49 5.36 -16.44
CA LYS A 89 23.82 5.17 -15.03
C LYS A 89 24.91 6.14 -14.61
N LYS A 90 24.57 7.12 -13.76
CA LYS A 90 25.51 8.16 -13.30
C LYS A 90 25.52 8.24 -11.78
N GLY A 91 24.57 7.59 -11.11
CA GLY A 91 24.31 7.66 -9.69
C GLY A 91 23.46 8.86 -9.29
N GLY A 92 23.08 8.86 -8.03
CA GLY A 92 22.26 9.93 -7.45
C GLY A 92 22.60 10.16 -5.99
N LEU A 93 22.47 11.41 -5.57
CA LEU A 93 22.66 11.87 -4.21
C LEU A 93 21.33 12.33 -3.64
N GLU A 94 21.02 11.91 -2.42
CA GLU A 94 19.96 12.49 -1.60
C GLU A 94 20.62 13.16 -0.40
N ILE A 95 20.74 14.49 -0.44
CA ILE A 95 21.48 15.25 0.56
C ILE A 95 20.64 15.52 1.81
N CYS A 96 21.32 15.56 2.96
CA CYS A 96 20.75 16.00 4.22
C CYS A 96 21.41 17.29 4.67
N ARG A 97 20.64 18.32 4.96
CA ARG A 97 21.13 19.57 5.52
C ARG A 97 21.73 19.37 6.90
N LYS A 98 22.65 20.25 7.30
CA LYS A 98 23.49 20.08 8.49
C LYS A 98 22.71 19.97 9.79
N ASP A 99 21.58 20.63 9.89
CA ASP A 99 20.72 20.73 11.06
C ASP A 99 19.42 19.91 10.96
N ASP A 100 19.27 19.07 9.91
CA ASP A 100 18.10 18.23 9.72
C ASP A 100 18.34 16.81 10.29
N ASP A 101 18.20 16.69 11.60
CA ASP A 101 18.35 15.39 12.28
C ASP A 101 17.29 14.39 11.85
N VAL A 102 16.07 14.83 11.56
CA VAL A 102 14.97 13.97 11.14
C VAL A 102 15.25 13.33 9.78
N LEU A 103 15.65 14.13 8.80
CA LEU A 103 16.02 13.61 7.49
C LEU A 103 17.24 12.68 7.58
N TRP A 104 18.23 13.00 8.42
CA TRP A 104 19.39 12.13 8.58
C TRP A 104 19.04 10.75 9.08
N GLU A 105 18.15 10.66 10.08
CA GLU A 105 17.63 9.38 10.57
C GLU A 105 16.82 8.63 9.50
N GLU A 106 16.05 9.37 8.71
CA GLU A 106 15.30 8.78 7.59
C GLU A 106 16.23 8.23 6.50
N LEU A 107 17.34 8.90 6.19
CA LEU A 107 18.33 8.38 5.24
C LEU A 107 18.99 7.09 5.75
N LYS A 108 19.32 6.99 7.05
CA LYS A 108 19.80 5.74 7.66
C LYS A 108 18.77 4.62 7.50
N ARG A 109 17.50 4.94 7.74
CA ARG A 109 16.38 4.00 7.62
C ARG A 109 16.19 3.55 6.17
N LYS A 110 16.30 4.45 5.19
CA LYS A 110 16.24 4.12 3.76
C LYS A 110 17.37 3.20 3.33
N VAL A 111 18.60 3.45 3.80
CA VAL A 111 19.75 2.58 3.52
C VAL A 111 19.51 1.18 4.07
N ALA A 112 19.01 1.06 5.29
CA ALA A 112 18.68 -0.25 5.87
C ALA A 112 17.57 -0.96 5.07
N SER A 113 16.43 -0.31 4.85
CA SER A 113 15.32 -0.90 4.07
C SER A 113 15.70 -1.21 2.63
N GLY A 114 16.59 -0.44 2.04
CA GLY A 114 17.14 -0.69 0.71
C GLY A 114 17.78 -2.08 0.58
N LYS A 115 18.47 -2.55 1.61
CA LYS A 115 19.02 -3.91 1.65
C LYS A 115 17.91 -4.97 1.59
N ALA A 116 16.77 -4.73 2.24
CA ALA A 116 15.62 -5.64 2.18
C ALA A 116 15.14 -5.85 0.74
N PHE A 117 15.21 -4.82 -0.08
CA PHE A 117 14.74 -4.84 -1.48
C PHE A 117 15.87 -5.04 -2.51
N GLY A 118 17.12 -5.13 -2.07
CA GLY A 118 18.27 -5.40 -2.95
C GLY A 118 18.85 -4.16 -3.62
N THR A 119 18.65 -2.97 -3.07
CA THR A 119 19.30 -1.74 -3.54
C THR A 119 20.72 -1.60 -2.97
N ASN A 120 21.59 -0.91 -3.70
CA ASN A 120 23.02 -0.68 -3.35
C ASN A 120 23.28 0.66 -2.68
N VAL A 121 22.29 1.24 -2.03
CA VAL A 121 22.40 2.56 -1.40
C VAL A 121 23.31 2.54 -0.16
N SER A 122 24.00 3.66 0.08
CA SER A 122 24.89 3.83 1.21
C SER A 122 24.90 5.28 1.70
N LEU A 123 25.22 5.48 2.99
CA LEU A 123 25.50 6.82 3.49
C LEU A 123 26.94 7.23 3.16
N ILE A 124 27.12 8.51 2.80
CA ILE A 124 28.41 9.12 2.52
C ILE A 124 28.53 10.46 3.24
N SER A 125 29.75 10.88 3.51
CA SER A 125 30.07 12.18 4.12
C SER A 125 29.76 13.37 3.19
N ALA A 126 29.70 14.56 3.75
CA ALA A 126 29.57 15.80 2.98
C ALA A 126 30.70 15.97 1.94
N SER A 127 31.95 15.64 2.33
CA SER A 127 33.11 15.71 1.44
C SER A 127 33.01 14.74 0.27
N GLU A 128 32.60 13.49 0.53
CA GLU A 128 32.37 12.49 -0.54
C GLU A 128 31.22 12.90 -1.47
N ALA A 129 30.18 13.52 -0.92
CA ALA A 129 29.08 14.06 -1.72
C ALA A 129 29.58 15.19 -2.64
N LYS A 130 30.41 16.11 -2.09
CA LYS A 130 31.06 17.19 -2.85
C LYS A 130 31.97 16.66 -3.97
N GLU A 131 32.73 15.60 -3.70
CA GLU A 131 33.56 14.96 -4.74
C GLU A 131 32.72 14.44 -5.92
N LYS A 132 31.54 13.89 -5.63
CA LYS A 132 30.62 13.39 -6.66
C LYS A 132 29.86 14.49 -7.38
N PHE A 133 29.44 15.53 -6.66
CA PHE A 133 28.71 16.68 -7.22
C PHE A 133 29.44 18.00 -6.84
N PRO A 134 30.41 18.43 -7.66
CA PRO A 134 31.28 19.58 -7.33
C PRO A 134 30.57 20.91 -7.17
N LEU A 135 29.33 21.05 -7.61
CA LEU A 135 28.53 22.27 -7.49
C LEU A 135 27.89 22.42 -6.10
N LEU A 136 27.91 21.37 -5.26
CA LEU A 136 27.35 21.35 -3.92
C LEU A 136 28.21 22.13 -2.93
N ASP A 137 27.62 22.85 -1.99
CA ASP A 137 28.32 23.41 -0.83
C ASP A 137 28.36 22.37 0.32
N GLU A 138 29.54 21.79 0.58
CA GLU A 138 29.72 20.78 1.62
C GLU A 138 29.49 21.29 3.05
N GLU A 139 29.67 22.60 3.27
CA GLU A 139 29.44 23.21 4.59
C GLU A 139 27.97 23.32 4.95
N SER A 140 27.09 23.28 3.98
CA SER A 140 25.62 23.37 4.16
C SER A 140 24.97 22.03 4.50
N ILE A 141 25.66 20.90 4.28
CA ILE A 141 25.12 19.56 4.45
C ILE A 141 25.85 18.75 5.52
N ARG A 142 25.17 17.77 6.10
CA ARG A 142 25.71 16.77 7.00
C ARG A 142 26.33 15.60 6.25
N GLY A 143 25.73 15.21 5.16
CA GLY A 143 26.07 14.09 4.31
C GLY A 143 24.97 13.78 3.31
N ALA A 144 25.04 12.61 2.69
CA ALA A 144 24.05 12.18 1.71
C ALA A 144 23.85 10.66 1.72
N MET A 145 22.70 10.21 1.22
CA MET A 145 22.56 8.87 0.72
C MET A 145 23.02 8.85 -0.75
N TRP A 146 23.88 7.88 -1.06
CA TRP A 146 24.37 7.62 -2.40
C TRP A 146 23.70 6.39 -3.00
N ASP A 147 23.02 6.56 -4.14
CA ASP A 147 22.52 5.47 -4.97
C ASP A 147 23.39 5.35 -6.24
N PRO A 148 24.30 4.34 -6.33
CA PRO A 148 25.14 4.15 -7.49
C PRO A 148 24.36 3.69 -8.73
N ASP A 149 23.15 3.17 -8.56
CA ASP A 149 22.30 2.61 -9.61
C ASP A 149 21.30 3.60 -10.18
N ALA A 150 21.20 4.79 -9.59
CA ALA A 150 20.40 5.88 -10.12
C ALA A 150 20.94 6.42 -11.45
N GLY A 151 20.07 7.03 -12.24
CA GLY A 151 20.46 7.60 -13.51
C GLY A 151 19.33 8.26 -14.26
N LEU A 152 19.58 8.47 -15.54
CA LEU A 152 18.72 9.22 -16.44
C LEU A 152 18.24 8.33 -17.58
N VAL A 153 16.98 8.43 -17.95
CA VAL A 153 16.47 7.87 -19.22
C VAL A 153 17.00 8.72 -20.38
N VAL A 154 17.69 8.09 -21.33
CA VAL A 154 18.36 8.77 -22.44
C VAL A 154 17.97 8.16 -23.80
N PRO A 155 17.97 8.92 -24.90
CA PRO A 155 18.07 10.40 -24.95
C PRO A 155 16.98 11.11 -24.15
N ARG A 156 15.71 10.60 -24.21
CA ARG A 156 14.54 11.07 -23.48
C ARG A 156 13.54 9.92 -23.33
N SER A 157 12.64 10.00 -22.35
CA SER A 157 11.53 9.05 -22.21
C SER A 157 10.62 8.96 -23.45
N GLN A 158 10.56 10.01 -24.26
CA GLN A 158 9.87 10.00 -25.56
C GLN A 158 10.50 9.02 -26.58
N ASP A 159 11.81 8.77 -26.51
CA ASP A 159 12.47 7.77 -27.37
C ASP A 159 12.08 6.35 -26.97
N VAL A 160 11.85 6.12 -25.67
CA VAL A 160 11.29 4.86 -25.17
C VAL A 160 9.86 4.65 -25.65
N VAL A 161 9.03 5.71 -25.68
CA VAL A 161 7.67 5.65 -26.26
C VAL A 161 7.74 5.20 -27.73
N ASN A 162 8.62 5.82 -28.53
CA ASN A 162 8.81 5.43 -29.94
C ASN A 162 9.23 3.96 -30.03
N PHE A 163 10.22 3.54 -29.29
CA PHE A 163 10.69 2.15 -29.25
C PHE A 163 9.56 1.17 -28.95
N ALA A 164 8.77 1.43 -27.89
CA ALA A 164 7.71 0.55 -27.45
C ALA A 164 6.58 0.43 -28.50
N VAL A 165 6.15 1.56 -29.05
CA VAL A 165 5.10 1.60 -30.09
C VAL A 165 5.56 0.91 -31.39
N GLU A 166 6.77 1.19 -31.87
CA GLU A 166 7.26 0.56 -33.09
C GLU A 166 7.47 -0.95 -32.89
N ASN A 167 8.00 -1.40 -31.75
CA ASN A 167 8.11 -2.82 -31.45
C ASN A 167 6.74 -3.54 -31.55
N ALA A 168 5.71 -2.97 -30.90
CA ALA A 168 4.36 -3.56 -30.94
C ALA A 168 3.75 -3.55 -32.35
N LYS A 169 4.06 -2.53 -33.19
CA LYS A 169 3.64 -2.48 -34.59
C LYS A 169 4.40 -3.50 -35.46
N GLU A 170 5.71 -3.63 -35.29
CA GLU A 170 6.54 -4.61 -36.01
C GLU A 170 6.10 -6.05 -35.76
N LYS A 171 5.62 -6.34 -34.51
CA LYS A 171 4.99 -7.62 -34.17
C LYS A 171 3.58 -7.79 -34.75
N GLY A 172 3.08 -6.78 -35.48
CA GLY A 172 1.73 -6.77 -36.03
C GLY A 172 0.60 -6.79 -34.97
N ALA A 173 0.91 -6.35 -33.78
CA ALA A 173 -0.02 -6.36 -32.64
C ALA A 173 -0.80 -5.06 -32.51
N LEU A 174 -0.17 -3.91 -32.79
CA LEU A 174 -0.70 -2.58 -32.50
C LEU A 174 -1.07 -1.79 -33.76
N THR A 175 -2.24 -1.15 -33.72
CA THR A 175 -2.61 -0.08 -34.64
C THR A 175 -2.91 1.20 -33.83
N THR A 176 -2.26 2.31 -34.22
CA THR A 176 -2.41 3.59 -33.50
C THR A 176 -3.23 4.60 -34.29
N PHE A 177 -4.01 5.44 -33.59
CA PHE A 177 -4.79 6.53 -34.14
C PHE A 177 -4.52 7.80 -33.33
N THR A 178 -3.85 8.76 -33.97
CA THR A 178 -3.65 10.12 -33.46
C THR A 178 -4.86 11.01 -33.79
N ASP A 179 -4.94 12.19 -33.17
CA ASP A 179 -6.13 13.07 -33.25
C ASP A 179 -7.42 12.28 -32.96
N THR A 180 -7.37 11.36 -32.00
CA THR A 180 -8.48 10.43 -31.77
C THR A 180 -8.68 10.19 -30.27
N PRO A 181 -9.13 11.20 -29.53
CA PRO A 181 -9.48 11.02 -28.12
C PRO A 181 -10.65 10.04 -27.95
N ALA A 182 -10.67 9.29 -26.87
CA ALA A 182 -11.88 8.66 -26.38
C ALA A 182 -12.86 9.77 -25.95
N VAL A 183 -14.12 9.66 -26.35
CA VAL A 183 -15.18 10.64 -26.04
C VAL A 183 -16.34 9.99 -25.29
N GLY A 184 -16.23 8.74 -24.90
CA GLY A 184 -17.20 7.99 -24.11
C GLY A 184 -17.02 6.49 -24.26
N PHE A 185 -17.84 5.75 -23.53
CA PHE A 185 -17.81 4.30 -23.50
C PHE A 185 -19.21 3.72 -23.70
N GLU A 186 -19.32 2.51 -24.21
CA GLU A 186 -20.53 1.72 -24.24
C GLU A 186 -20.46 0.68 -23.12
N ILE A 187 -21.46 0.69 -22.24
CA ILE A 187 -21.52 -0.17 -21.07
C ILE A 187 -22.90 -0.82 -21.04
N GLU A 188 -22.93 -2.14 -20.97
CA GLU A 188 -24.14 -2.93 -20.86
C GLU A 188 -24.06 -3.82 -19.61
N ASN A 189 -25.03 -3.75 -18.74
CA ASN A 189 -25.08 -4.55 -17.49
C ASN A 189 -23.77 -4.46 -16.64
N GLY A 190 -23.19 -3.26 -16.53
CA GLY A 190 -21.95 -3.05 -15.78
C GLY A 190 -20.67 -3.59 -16.45
N ARG A 191 -20.75 -3.99 -17.73
CA ARG A 191 -19.60 -4.47 -18.51
C ARG A 191 -19.35 -3.56 -19.72
N LEU A 192 -18.08 -3.31 -19.99
CA LEU A 192 -17.66 -2.58 -21.18
C LEU A 192 -18.01 -3.38 -22.45
N THR A 193 -18.54 -2.69 -23.47
CA THR A 193 -18.84 -3.26 -24.80
C THR A 193 -18.23 -2.45 -25.94
N GLY A 194 -17.73 -1.23 -25.67
CA GLY A 194 -17.08 -0.45 -26.69
C GLY A 194 -16.53 0.90 -26.22
N VAL A 195 -15.60 1.44 -27.01
CA VAL A 195 -15.00 2.76 -26.82
C VAL A 195 -15.44 3.69 -27.94
N LYS A 196 -15.99 4.85 -27.60
CA LYS A 196 -16.49 5.87 -28.53
C LYS A 196 -15.40 6.88 -28.86
N THR A 197 -15.28 7.19 -30.12
CA THR A 197 -14.44 8.28 -30.65
C THR A 197 -15.24 9.10 -31.66
N HIS A 198 -14.75 10.27 -32.06
CA HIS A 198 -15.38 11.04 -33.15
C HIS A 198 -15.26 10.35 -34.52
N LYS A 199 -14.41 9.32 -34.65
CA LYS A 199 -14.26 8.51 -35.89
C LYS A 199 -15.19 7.29 -35.92
N GLY A 200 -15.83 6.97 -34.81
CA GLY A 200 -16.73 5.83 -34.66
C GLY A 200 -16.52 5.11 -33.32
N THR A 201 -17.29 4.03 -33.10
CA THR A 201 -17.15 3.16 -31.93
C THR A 201 -16.32 1.94 -32.26
N ILE A 202 -15.39 1.59 -31.38
CA ILE A 202 -14.61 0.35 -31.42
C ILE A 202 -15.22 -0.61 -30.42
N LYS A 203 -15.75 -1.73 -30.89
CA LYS A 203 -16.26 -2.79 -30.01
C LYS A 203 -15.11 -3.48 -29.30
N THR A 204 -15.19 -3.57 -27.99
CA THR A 204 -14.20 -4.25 -27.17
C THR A 204 -14.79 -4.54 -25.78
N GLU A 205 -14.35 -5.63 -25.19
CA GLU A 205 -14.65 -5.99 -23.80
C GLU A 205 -13.54 -5.57 -22.83
N LYS A 206 -12.42 -5.05 -23.34
CA LYS A 206 -11.27 -4.63 -22.54
C LYS A 206 -10.73 -3.29 -23.01
N VAL A 207 -10.76 -2.31 -22.13
CA VAL A 207 -10.04 -1.04 -22.27
C VAL A 207 -9.10 -0.85 -21.10
N VAL A 208 -7.91 -0.31 -21.36
CA VAL A 208 -7.04 0.21 -20.29
C VAL A 208 -6.80 1.69 -20.55
N ILE A 209 -7.07 2.50 -19.53
CA ILE A 209 -6.73 3.91 -19.56
C ILE A 209 -5.33 4.13 -18.99
N ALA A 210 -4.53 4.89 -19.72
CA ALA A 210 -3.18 5.36 -19.35
C ALA A 210 -3.09 6.84 -19.75
N SER A 211 -4.11 7.59 -19.35
CA SER A 211 -4.40 8.95 -19.78
C SER A 211 -3.74 10.02 -18.90
N GLY A 212 -2.98 9.59 -17.86
CA GLY A 212 -2.18 10.47 -17.01
C GLY A 212 -3.05 11.51 -16.30
N ILE A 213 -2.71 12.79 -16.46
CA ILE A 213 -3.44 13.89 -15.81
C ILE A 213 -4.93 13.99 -16.20
N TRP A 214 -5.37 13.37 -17.31
CA TRP A 214 -6.78 13.30 -17.72
C TRP A 214 -7.52 12.08 -17.16
N GLY A 215 -6.88 11.25 -16.33
CA GLY A 215 -7.44 9.98 -15.85
C GLY A 215 -8.83 10.12 -15.23
N SER A 216 -9.04 11.13 -14.37
CA SER A 216 -10.34 11.39 -13.76
C SER A 216 -11.42 11.76 -14.78
N LEU A 217 -11.13 12.59 -15.79
CA LEU A 217 -12.08 12.95 -16.85
C LEU A 217 -12.45 11.76 -17.72
N VAL A 218 -11.47 10.94 -18.08
CA VAL A 218 -11.70 9.73 -18.89
C VAL A 218 -12.50 8.70 -18.11
N GLY A 219 -12.22 8.53 -16.83
CA GLY A 219 -13.00 7.67 -15.94
C GLY A 219 -14.45 8.13 -15.80
N ASP A 220 -14.67 9.42 -15.58
CA ASP A 220 -16.02 10.01 -15.45
C ASP A 220 -16.90 9.71 -16.69
N MET A 221 -16.32 9.63 -17.90
CA MET A 221 -17.06 9.26 -19.12
C MET A 221 -17.62 7.83 -19.08
N ALA A 222 -17.06 6.96 -18.26
CA ALA A 222 -17.49 5.58 -18.04
C ALA A 222 -18.27 5.39 -16.73
N GLY A 223 -18.42 6.42 -15.92
CA GLY A 223 -18.93 6.31 -14.56
C GLY A 223 -17.95 5.62 -13.60
N VAL A 224 -16.67 5.70 -13.91
CA VAL A 224 -15.56 5.16 -13.09
C VAL A 224 -14.86 6.31 -12.38
N SER A 225 -14.80 6.25 -11.06
CA SER A 225 -14.06 7.23 -10.26
C SER A 225 -12.57 6.88 -10.21
N VAL A 226 -11.73 7.78 -10.74
CA VAL A 226 -10.26 7.66 -10.71
C VAL A 226 -9.72 8.67 -9.71
N PRO A 227 -9.24 8.23 -8.53
CA PRO A 227 -8.93 9.11 -7.40
C PRO A 227 -7.54 9.79 -7.54
N LEU A 228 -7.40 10.64 -8.55
CA LEU A 228 -6.21 11.45 -8.78
C LEU A 228 -6.56 12.90 -9.13
N MET A 229 -5.60 13.80 -8.85
CA MET A 229 -5.65 15.19 -9.24
C MET A 229 -4.37 15.58 -10.00
N PRO A 230 -4.47 16.44 -11.02
CA PRO A 230 -3.30 17.11 -11.59
C PRO A 230 -2.74 18.13 -10.59
N VAL A 231 -1.40 18.19 -10.48
CA VAL A 231 -0.69 19.12 -9.59
C VAL A 231 0.40 19.82 -10.39
N GLU A 232 0.57 21.12 -10.16
CA GLU A 232 1.65 21.89 -10.76
C GLU A 232 3.00 21.55 -10.14
N HIS A 233 4.02 21.48 -10.99
CA HIS A 233 5.39 21.17 -10.62
C HIS A 233 6.33 22.13 -11.34
N PRO A 234 6.87 23.15 -10.64
CA PRO A 234 7.82 24.11 -11.19
C PRO A 234 9.11 23.44 -11.67
N LEU A 235 9.54 23.79 -12.86
CA LEU A 235 10.79 23.37 -13.46
C LEU A 235 11.52 24.58 -14.03
N LEU A 236 12.69 24.90 -13.47
CA LEU A 236 13.48 26.06 -13.82
C LEU A 236 14.81 25.65 -14.44
N PHE A 237 15.27 26.43 -15.41
CA PHE A 237 16.55 26.23 -16.08
C PHE A 237 17.48 27.40 -15.83
N PHE A 238 18.72 27.09 -15.42
CA PHE A 238 19.78 28.07 -15.14
C PHE A 238 21.01 27.77 -16.00
N GLY A 239 21.60 28.77 -16.57
CA GLY A 239 22.81 28.51 -17.35
C GLY A 239 23.14 29.56 -18.38
N PRO A 240 24.05 29.22 -19.27
CA PRO A 240 24.64 27.88 -19.47
C PRO A 240 25.69 27.48 -18.41
N LEU A 241 25.81 26.20 -18.11
CA LEU A 241 26.87 25.62 -17.30
C LEU A 241 28.03 25.21 -18.23
N PRO A 242 29.25 25.74 -18.10
CA PRO A 242 30.33 25.49 -19.03
C PRO A 242 30.64 24.03 -19.28
N GLU A 243 30.71 23.22 -18.21
CA GLU A 243 31.02 21.80 -18.29
C GLU A 243 29.94 21.01 -19.04
N ALA A 244 28.67 21.43 -18.91
CA ALA A 244 27.55 20.82 -19.60
C ALA A 244 27.50 21.25 -21.08
N GLN A 245 28.00 22.44 -21.44
CA GLN A 245 28.12 22.86 -22.84
C GLN A 245 29.21 22.11 -23.59
N GLU A 246 30.27 21.71 -22.90
CA GLU A 246 31.45 21.06 -23.51
C GLU A 246 31.30 19.53 -23.60
N THR A 247 30.29 18.97 -22.94
CA THR A 247 30.11 17.50 -22.93
C THR A 247 29.36 16.98 -24.14
N GLU A 248 29.72 15.76 -24.59
CA GLU A 248 28.94 14.98 -25.53
C GLU A 248 27.94 14.03 -24.84
N ASP A 249 27.98 13.96 -23.49
CA ASP A 249 27.10 13.13 -22.68
C ASP A 249 25.75 13.81 -22.40
N PHE A 250 24.77 13.02 -21.98
CA PHE A 250 23.46 13.51 -21.57
C PHE A 250 23.44 14.04 -20.14
N LEU A 251 24.48 13.76 -19.34
CA LEU A 251 24.59 14.14 -17.94
C LEU A 251 26.08 14.21 -17.55
N VAL A 252 26.52 15.31 -16.97
CA VAL A 252 27.90 15.50 -16.48
C VAL A 252 28.03 14.94 -15.07
N TYR A 253 27.13 15.31 -14.19
CA TYR A 253 27.13 15.01 -12.75
C TYR A 253 26.05 13.97 -12.39
N PRO A 254 26.17 13.30 -11.24
CA PRO A 254 25.06 12.52 -10.66
C PRO A 254 23.80 13.38 -10.46
N LEU A 255 22.65 12.73 -10.35
CA LEU A 255 21.41 13.37 -9.94
C LEU A 255 21.51 13.84 -8.48
N LEU A 256 20.97 15.01 -8.16
CA LEU A 256 20.93 15.52 -6.79
C LEU A 256 19.49 15.74 -6.34
N ARG A 257 19.14 15.21 -5.18
CA ARG A 257 17.87 15.46 -4.47
C ARG A 257 18.16 16.18 -3.16
N ASP A 258 17.53 17.33 -2.98
CA ASP A 258 17.50 18.09 -1.73
C ASP A 258 16.10 17.94 -1.10
N GLN A 259 15.85 16.83 -0.41
CA GLN A 259 14.55 16.56 0.19
C GLN A 259 14.17 17.58 1.27
N GLY A 260 15.15 18.10 2.02
CA GLY A 260 14.89 19.15 3.00
C GLY A 260 14.39 20.46 2.40
N ASN A 261 14.52 20.62 1.09
CA ASN A 261 14.00 21.74 0.30
C ASN A 261 12.96 21.30 -0.75
N SER A 262 12.48 20.08 -0.68
CA SER A 262 11.52 19.50 -1.64
C SER A 262 11.94 19.67 -3.12
N ALA A 263 13.25 19.66 -3.40
CA ALA A 263 13.82 19.99 -4.70
C ALA A 263 14.79 18.94 -5.22
N TYR A 264 15.07 19.01 -6.51
CA TYR A 264 16.13 18.26 -7.16
C TYR A 264 16.87 19.11 -8.19
N VAL A 265 18.11 18.73 -8.48
CA VAL A 265 18.97 19.39 -9.47
C VAL A 265 19.63 18.34 -10.35
N ARG A 266 19.68 18.62 -11.65
CA ARG A 266 20.56 17.93 -12.60
C ARG A 266 21.10 18.88 -13.66
N ASP A 267 22.22 18.54 -14.28
CA ASP A 267 22.59 19.19 -15.54
C ASP A 267 21.82 18.56 -16.71
N THR A 268 21.75 19.30 -17.83
CA THR A 268 21.11 18.82 -19.05
C THR A 268 22.09 18.20 -20.05
N GLY A 269 23.36 18.07 -19.66
CA GLY A 269 24.41 17.62 -20.54
C GLY A 269 24.39 18.35 -21.88
N LYS A 270 24.52 17.59 -22.97
CA LYS A 270 24.48 18.17 -24.33
C LYS A 270 23.10 18.68 -24.78
N LEU A 271 22.05 18.43 -24.00
CA LEU A 271 20.70 18.90 -24.30
C LEU A 271 20.49 20.32 -23.76
N HIS A 272 19.49 21.02 -24.28
CA HIS A 272 19.05 22.35 -23.83
C HIS A 272 20.18 23.38 -23.65
N GLY A 273 21.29 23.27 -24.41
CA GLY A 273 22.40 24.20 -24.34
C GLY A 273 23.28 24.09 -23.09
N GLY A 274 23.21 22.96 -22.37
CA GLY A 274 24.05 22.71 -21.20
C GLY A 274 23.65 23.55 -19.98
N MET A 275 22.43 23.37 -19.51
CA MET A 275 21.89 24.11 -18.36
C MET A 275 21.86 23.25 -17.10
N LEU A 276 21.60 23.86 -15.95
CA LEU A 276 21.10 23.18 -14.76
C LEU A 276 19.57 23.27 -14.74
N GLU A 277 18.93 22.12 -14.58
CA GLU A 277 17.50 21.97 -14.33
C GLU A 277 17.29 21.89 -12.80
N TRP A 278 16.42 22.71 -12.27
CA TRP A 278 16.00 22.70 -10.88
C TRP A 278 14.51 22.49 -10.84
N GLY A 279 14.08 21.38 -10.25
CA GLY A 279 12.68 21.05 -10.06
C GLY A 279 12.28 21.16 -8.59
N PHE A 280 11.04 21.58 -8.33
CA PHE A 280 10.55 21.83 -6.98
C PHE A 280 9.15 21.24 -6.80
N TYR A 281 8.94 20.54 -5.70
CA TYR A 281 7.63 20.08 -5.24
C TYR A 281 7.15 21.02 -4.13
N GLU A 282 6.08 21.79 -4.42
CA GLU A 282 5.51 22.70 -3.44
C GLU A 282 4.96 21.93 -2.23
N ASP A 283 5.59 22.11 -1.08
CA ASP A 283 5.31 21.38 0.15
C ASP A 283 4.37 22.14 1.13
N LYS A 284 4.14 23.44 0.91
CA LYS A 284 3.27 24.25 1.76
C LYS A 284 1.87 24.42 1.17
N GLU A 285 1.80 24.89 -0.06
CA GLU A 285 0.56 25.22 -0.77
C GLU A 285 0.54 24.64 -2.20
N PRO A 286 0.54 23.27 -2.34
CA PRO A 286 0.50 22.64 -3.65
C PRO A 286 -0.66 23.12 -4.49
N ARG A 287 -0.40 23.42 -5.76
CA ARG A 287 -1.42 23.89 -6.68
C ARG A 287 -2.11 22.74 -7.39
N ILE A 288 -3.26 22.35 -6.83
CA ILE A 288 -4.14 21.38 -7.46
C ILE A 288 -4.86 22.05 -8.62
N VAL A 289 -4.80 21.42 -9.77
CA VAL A 289 -5.49 21.84 -10.99
C VAL A 289 -6.81 21.09 -11.12
N ASP A 290 -7.88 21.83 -11.37
CA ASP A 290 -9.15 21.18 -11.72
C ASP A 290 -8.96 20.45 -13.06
N PRO A 291 -9.32 19.18 -13.18
CA PRO A 291 -9.16 18.42 -14.42
C PRO A 291 -9.81 19.08 -15.64
N GLU A 292 -10.92 19.79 -15.46
CA GLU A 292 -11.61 20.53 -16.54
C GLU A 292 -10.80 21.76 -17.02
N ASP A 293 -9.80 22.20 -16.22
CA ASP A 293 -8.97 23.34 -16.53
C ASP A 293 -7.63 22.95 -17.23
N ILE A 294 -7.43 21.64 -17.46
CA ILE A 294 -6.30 21.16 -18.27
C ILE A 294 -6.49 21.61 -19.71
N GLY A 295 -5.42 22.18 -20.30
CA GLY A 295 -5.48 22.71 -21.67
C GLY A 295 -6.23 24.03 -21.80
N ASN A 296 -6.51 24.73 -20.69
CA ASN A 296 -7.08 26.08 -20.73
C ASN A 296 -6.09 27.05 -21.41
N PRO A 297 -6.44 27.63 -22.57
CA PRO A 297 -5.49 28.43 -23.38
C PRO A 297 -4.92 29.66 -22.65
N GLU A 298 -5.59 30.16 -21.62
CA GLU A 298 -5.11 31.31 -20.84
C GLU A 298 -4.02 30.94 -19.85
N LYS A 299 -3.90 29.65 -19.52
CA LYS A 299 -2.97 29.13 -18.52
C LYS A 299 -1.88 28.22 -19.09
N THR A 300 -2.13 27.62 -20.26
CA THR A 300 -1.16 26.73 -20.93
C THR A 300 -0.05 27.53 -21.59
N MET A 301 1.16 26.97 -21.61
CA MET A 301 2.33 27.54 -22.25
C MET A 301 2.56 26.95 -23.65
N MET A 302 3.18 25.78 -23.75
CA MET A 302 3.50 25.12 -25.02
C MET A 302 2.67 23.87 -25.27
N SER A 303 2.10 23.31 -24.24
CA SER A 303 1.30 22.07 -24.29
C SER A 303 0.24 22.09 -23.21
N ASP A 304 -0.80 21.26 -23.36
CA ASP A 304 -1.89 21.13 -22.40
C ASP A 304 -1.39 20.77 -20.97
N SER A 305 -0.26 20.08 -20.86
CA SER A 305 0.35 19.68 -19.59
C SER A 305 1.44 20.64 -19.07
N MET A 306 1.60 21.82 -19.71
CA MET A 306 2.57 22.83 -19.28
C MET A 306 1.87 24.16 -19.04
N ARG A 307 2.21 24.83 -17.96
CA ARG A 307 1.65 26.12 -17.55
C ARG A 307 2.73 27.18 -17.38
N HIS A 308 2.32 28.44 -17.40
CA HIS A 308 3.20 29.55 -17.08
C HIS A 308 3.68 29.47 -15.64
N LEU A 309 4.96 29.79 -15.43
CA LEU A 309 5.61 29.84 -14.14
C LEU A 309 5.61 31.28 -13.63
N ASP A 310 5.24 31.48 -12.36
CA ASP A 310 5.48 32.72 -11.63
C ASP A 310 6.66 32.54 -10.68
N LEU A 311 7.70 33.36 -10.82
CA LEU A 311 8.89 33.30 -9.97
C LEU A 311 8.61 33.64 -8.50
N GLU A 312 7.60 34.48 -8.22
CA GLU A 312 7.26 34.80 -6.83
C GLU A 312 6.85 33.54 -6.06
N GLU A 313 6.28 32.55 -6.76
CA GLU A 313 5.81 31.29 -6.19
C GLU A 313 6.95 30.35 -5.75
N VAL A 314 8.13 30.48 -6.35
CA VAL A 314 9.30 29.63 -6.06
C VAL A 314 10.45 30.41 -5.42
N ALA A 315 10.25 31.68 -5.06
CA ALA A 315 11.31 32.55 -4.54
C ALA A 315 11.95 32.00 -3.26
N GLU A 316 11.12 31.61 -2.27
CA GLU A 316 11.63 31.11 -0.98
C GLU A 316 12.37 29.76 -1.14
N PRO A 317 11.81 28.72 -1.82
CA PRO A 317 12.53 27.47 -2.04
C PRO A 317 13.80 27.67 -2.90
N LEU A 318 13.79 28.61 -3.83
CA LEU A 318 14.97 28.92 -4.62
C LEU A 318 16.08 29.58 -3.76
N GLU A 319 15.74 30.54 -2.87
CA GLU A 319 16.69 31.08 -1.90
C GLU A 319 17.32 29.98 -1.05
N ARG A 320 16.54 29.04 -0.56
CA ARG A 320 17.07 27.87 0.18
C ARG A 320 17.96 26.97 -0.69
N ALA A 321 17.67 26.83 -1.98
CA ALA A 321 18.50 26.05 -2.91
C ALA A 321 19.89 26.69 -3.10
N LEU A 322 20.04 28.01 -3.01
CA LEU A 322 21.32 28.71 -3.09
C LEU A 322 22.28 28.36 -1.94
N GLU A 323 21.76 27.90 -0.80
CA GLU A 323 22.60 27.45 0.33
C GLU A 323 23.32 26.15 0.01
N THR A 324 22.66 25.22 -0.70
CA THR A 324 23.23 23.92 -1.05
C THR A 324 23.89 23.90 -2.42
N THR A 325 23.42 24.73 -3.35
CA THR A 325 23.91 24.78 -4.74
C THR A 325 24.13 26.24 -5.15
N PRO A 326 25.17 26.92 -4.61
CA PRO A 326 25.40 28.38 -4.79
C PRO A 326 25.58 28.80 -6.24
N ILE A 327 26.01 27.90 -7.12
CA ILE A 327 26.22 28.17 -8.54
C ILE A 327 24.95 28.71 -9.25
N LEU A 328 23.75 28.33 -8.74
CA LEU A 328 22.49 28.84 -9.28
C LEU A 328 22.39 30.37 -9.25
N ASN A 329 23.08 31.03 -8.28
CA ASN A 329 23.14 32.50 -8.19
C ASN A 329 24.06 33.13 -9.26
N GLU A 330 25.03 32.39 -9.77
CA GLU A 330 25.97 32.81 -10.78
C GLU A 330 25.47 32.61 -12.20
N LEU A 331 24.62 31.61 -12.38
CA LEU A 331 24.01 31.25 -13.65
C LEU A 331 22.76 32.11 -13.91
N GLY A 332 22.55 32.51 -15.15
CA GLY A 332 21.36 33.24 -15.56
C GLY A 332 20.14 32.31 -15.59
N TRP A 333 19.01 32.78 -15.08
CA TRP A 333 17.74 32.07 -15.23
C TRP A 333 17.22 32.25 -16.66
N ASP A 334 16.80 31.12 -17.27
CA ASP A 334 16.15 31.11 -18.57
C ASP A 334 14.62 31.02 -18.42
N GLU A 335 13.98 32.19 -18.42
CA GLU A 335 12.52 32.31 -18.29
C GLU A 335 11.78 31.55 -19.43
N ARG A 336 12.35 31.47 -20.61
CA ARG A 336 11.66 30.88 -21.78
C ARG A 336 11.58 29.38 -21.71
N SER A 337 12.57 28.74 -21.12
CA SER A 337 12.62 27.29 -20.95
C SER A 337 11.96 26.82 -19.68
N SER A 338 11.71 27.73 -18.72
CA SER A 338 11.12 27.41 -17.42
C SER A 338 9.59 27.40 -17.47
N PHE A 339 8.95 26.47 -16.75
CA PHE A 339 7.51 26.27 -16.79
C PHE A 339 7.00 25.54 -15.53
N ASN A 340 5.67 25.50 -15.34
CA ASN A 340 5.00 24.57 -14.47
C ASN A 340 4.54 23.35 -15.27
N GLY A 341 5.08 22.17 -15.00
CA GLY A 341 4.57 20.89 -15.51
C GLY A 341 3.38 20.40 -14.71
N LEU A 342 2.50 19.61 -15.33
CA LEU A 342 1.43 18.92 -14.63
C LEU A 342 1.78 17.45 -14.44
N LEU A 343 1.60 16.97 -13.20
CA LEU A 343 1.75 15.56 -12.86
C LEU A 343 0.54 15.05 -12.07
N SER A 344 0.30 13.74 -12.06
CA SER A 344 -0.81 13.11 -11.35
C SER A 344 -0.41 12.78 -9.93
N VAL A 345 -1.24 13.17 -8.94
CA VAL A 345 -1.13 12.79 -7.52
C VAL A 345 -2.44 12.16 -7.08
N THR A 346 -2.34 10.99 -6.46
CA THR A 346 -3.50 10.22 -5.99
C THR A 346 -3.89 10.56 -4.56
N ALA A 347 -5.06 10.10 -4.15
CA ALA A 347 -5.58 10.34 -2.81
C ALA A 347 -4.78 9.66 -1.69
N ASP A 348 -3.90 8.70 -2.00
CA ASP A 348 -3.03 8.00 -1.03
C ASP A 348 -1.55 7.96 -1.42
N GLY A 349 -1.19 8.57 -2.55
CA GLY A 349 0.17 8.63 -3.08
C GLY A 349 0.60 7.38 -3.89
N GLY A 350 -0.20 6.31 -3.94
CA GLY A 350 0.09 5.09 -4.70
C GLY A 350 -0.42 5.15 -6.15
N SER A 351 0.17 4.35 -7.04
CA SER A 351 -0.34 4.18 -8.41
C SER A 351 -1.72 3.51 -8.41
N LEU A 352 -2.48 3.69 -9.48
CA LEU A 352 -3.82 3.14 -9.68
C LEU A 352 -3.78 2.10 -10.79
N ILE A 353 -3.75 0.83 -10.42
CA ILE A 353 -3.67 -0.28 -11.37
C ILE A 353 -4.78 -1.28 -11.06
N GLY A 354 -5.38 -1.87 -12.08
CA GLY A 354 -6.37 -2.92 -11.92
C GLY A 354 -7.69 -2.67 -12.65
N GLU A 355 -8.59 -3.66 -12.59
CA GLU A 355 -9.94 -3.55 -13.12
C GLU A 355 -10.80 -2.69 -12.22
N SER A 356 -11.53 -1.75 -12.82
CA SER A 356 -12.45 -0.88 -12.08
C SER A 356 -13.49 -1.67 -11.27
N PRO A 357 -13.70 -1.33 -10.01
CA PRO A 357 -14.83 -1.87 -9.25
C PRO A 357 -16.20 -1.54 -9.85
N GLU A 358 -16.33 -0.44 -10.59
CA GLU A 358 -17.60 0.03 -11.14
C GLU A 358 -17.97 -0.64 -12.46
N VAL A 359 -16.99 -0.85 -13.35
CA VAL A 359 -17.22 -1.33 -14.72
C VAL A 359 -16.25 -2.45 -15.06
N ARG A 360 -16.79 -3.65 -15.28
CA ARG A 360 -15.99 -4.81 -15.72
C ARG A 360 -15.43 -4.57 -17.13
N GLY A 361 -14.18 -4.98 -17.35
CA GLY A 361 -13.45 -4.75 -18.60
C GLY A 361 -12.84 -3.36 -18.72
N PHE A 362 -13.08 -2.45 -17.77
CA PHE A 362 -12.45 -1.14 -17.71
C PHE A 362 -11.27 -1.17 -16.74
N TRP A 363 -10.07 -1.09 -17.26
CA TRP A 363 -8.82 -1.19 -16.51
C TRP A 363 -8.12 0.16 -16.40
N LEU A 364 -7.38 0.34 -15.32
CA LEU A 364 -6.56 1.51 -15.04
C LEU A 364 -5.08 1.13 -15.00
N CYS A 365 -4.23 2.02 -15.52
CA CYS A 365 -2.81 2.07 -15.26
C CYS A 365 -2.42 3.55 -15.21
N GLU A 366 -2.76 4.20 -14.09
CA GLU A 366 -2.76 5.66 -13.93
C GLU A 366 -1.86 6.09 -12.76
N ALA A 367 -1.49 7.37 -12.73
CA ALA A 367 -0.60 7.95 -11.73
C ALA A 367 0.76 7.21 -11.65
N VAL A 368 1.29 6.85 -12.80
CA VAL A 368 2.56 6.15 -12.97
C VAL A 368 3.55 7.12 -13.62
N TRP A 369 4.71 7.26 -13.00
CA TRP A 369 5.76 8.15 -13.47
C TRP A 369 6.79 7.43 -14.34
N VAL A 370 7.66 8.20 -15.04
CA VAL A 370 8.68 7.62 -15.95
C VAL A 370 9.52 6.55 -15.28
N LYS A 371 9.91 6.76 -14.01
CA LYS A 371 10.72 5.80 -13.26
C LYS A 371 10.06 4.43 -13.05
N ASP A 372 8.72 4.36 -13.09
CA ASP A 372 7.94 3.14 -12.84
C ASP A 372 7.20 2.62 -14.08
N GLY A 373 7.23 3.37 -15.18
CA GLY A 373 6.41 3.12 -16.39
C GLY A 373 6.47 1.69 -16.93
N PRO A 374 7.65 1.16 -17.28
CA PRO A 374 7.82 -0.21 -17.74
C PRO A 374 7.34 -1.27 -16.75
N GLY A 375 7.65 -1.12 -15.45
CA GLY A 375 7.28 -2.08 -14.43
C GLY A 375 5.79 -2.12 -14.16
N CYS A 376 5.15 -0.96 -13.99
CA CYS A 376 3.70 -0.87 -13.77
C CYS A 376 2.90 -1.37 -15.00
N ALA A 377 3.32 -0.99 -16.20
CA ALA A 377 2.69 -1.46 -17.43
C ALA A 377 2.80 -2.97 -17.62
N ARG A 378 3.93 -3.57 -17.23
CA ARG A 378 4.11 -5.02 -17.22
C ARG A 378 3.14 -5.71 -16.30
N LEU A 379 3.08 -5.28 -15.03
CA LEU A 379 2.17 -5.87 -14.04
C LEU A 379 0.70 -5.73 -14.47
N CYS A 380 0.30 -4.56 -15.00
CA CYS A 380 -1.04 -4.35 -15.52
C CYS A 380 -1.36 -5.30 -16.69
N ALA A 381 -0.44 -5.42 -17.66
CA ALA A 381 -0.63 -6.30 -18.81
C ALA A 381 -0.67 -7.79 -18.42
N GLU A 382 0.20 -8.22 -17.50
CA GLU A 382 0.16 -9.58 -16.94
C GLU A 382 -1.18 -9.84 -16.24
N TRP A 383 -1.65 -8.92 -15.42
CA TRP A 383 -2.93 -9.05 -14.70
C TRP A 383 -4.11 -9.15 -15.65
N MET A 384 -4.18 -8.26 -16.65
CA MET A 384 -5.24 -8.29 -17.68
C MET A 384 -5.24 -9.57 -18.52
N THR A 385 -4.05 -10.17 -18.76
CA THR A 385 -3.88 -11.34 -19.61
C THR A 385 -4.08 -12.65 -18.85
N ASN A 386 -3.48 -12.75 -17.67
CA ASN A 386 -3.35 -14.00 -16.92
C ASN A 386 -4.23 -14.04 -15.66
N GLY A 387 -4.94 -12.96 -15.31
CA GLY A 387 -5.71 -12.83 -14.07
C GLY A 387 -4.86 -12.68 -12.80
N LYS A 388 -3.54 -12.62 -12.92
CA LYS A 388 -2.57 -12.55 -11.82
C LYS A 388 -1.29 -11.82 -12.21
N THR A 389 -0.49 -11.47 -11.23
CA THR A 389 0.81 -10.82 -11.36
C THR A 389 1.88 -11.56 -10.57
N GLN A 390 3.15 -11.31 -10.91
CA GLN A 390 4.28 -11.86 -10.15
C GLN A 390 4.54 -11.17 -8.80
N MET A 391 3.95 -9.98 -8.58
CA MET A 391 4.02 -9.20 -7.36
C MET A 391 2.63 -9.05 -6.76
N ASP A 392 2.52 -8.97 -5.45
CA ASP A 392 1.27 -8.60 -4.81
C ASP A 392 0.89 -7.16 -5.15
N MET A 393 -0.31 -6.97 -5.68
CA MET A 393 -0.78 -5.67 -6.16
C MET A 393 -1.55 -4.85 -5.12
N HIS A 394 -1.60 -5.32 -3.88
CA HIS A 394 -2.44 -4.74 -2.82
C HIS A 394 -2.32 -3.22 -2.72
N SER A 395 -1.09 -2.68 -2.72
CA SER A 395 -0.86 -1.23 -2.57
C SER A 395 -1.17 -0.41 -3.84
N PHE A 396 -1.31 -1.05 -5.01
CA PHE A 396 -1.62 -0.37 -6.28
C PHE A 396 -3.00 -0.70 -6.84
N ASP A 397 -3.68 -1.72 -6.31
CA ASP A 397 -5.02 -2.13 -6.75
C ASP A 397 -6.02 -0.98 -6.55
N ILE A 398 -6.70 -0.56 -7.62
CA ILE A 398 -7.76 0.46 -7.54
C ILE A 398 -8.89 0.07 -6.60
N ALA A 399 -9.12 -1.23 -6.41
CA ALA A 399 -10.13 -1.75 -5.50
C ALA A 399 -9.81 -1.54 -4.01
N ARG A 400 -8.59 -1.02 -3.67
CA ARG A 400 -8.27 -0.62 -2.29
C ARG A 400 -9.09 0.56 -1.78
N PHE A 401 -9.63 1.39 -2.69
CA PHE A 401 -10.45 2.54 -2.34
C PHE A 401 -11.92 2.16 -2.17
N TYR A 402 -12.48 2.51 -1.03
CA TYR A 402 -13.93 2.49 -0.83
C TYR A 402 -14.62 3.60 -1.64
N PRO A 403 -15.91 3.46 -1.97
CA PRO A 403 -16.62 4.47 -2.79
C PRO A 403 -16.49 5.89 -2.25
N GLU A 404 -16.58 6.09 -0.94
CA GLU A 404 -16.51 7.39 -0.26
C GLU A 404 -15.12 8.04 -0.40
N GLN A 405 -14.06 7.22 -0.46
CA GLN A 405 -12.69 7.68 -0.67
C GLN A 405 -12.42 8.10 -2.14
N LYS A 406 -13.36 7.85 -3.04
CA LYS A 406 -13.30 8.26 -4.45
C LYS A 406 -14.17 9.48 -4.77
N GLU A 407 -14.83 10.07 -3.78
CA GLU A 407 -15.57 11.32 -3.95
C GLU A 407 -14.62 12.49 -4.27
N LYS A 408 -15.02 13.38 -5.17
CA LYS A 408 -14.18 14.50 -5.65
C LYS A 408 -13.59 15.36 -4.52
N ALA A 409 -14.36 15.61 -3.47
CA ALA A 409 -13.92 16.41 -2.32
C ALA A 409 -12.81 15.68 -1.53
N PHE A 410 -12.98 14.37 -1.30
CA PHE A 410 -11.98 13.54 -0.66
C PHE A 410 -10.70 13.48 -1.50
N VAL A 411 -10.84 13.15 -2.78
CA VAL A 411 -9.69 13.04 -3.69
C VAL A 411 -8.89 14.34 -3.75
N LYS A 412 -9.57 15.48 -3.89
CA LYS A 412 -8.90 16.79 -3.93
C LYS A 412 -8.13 17.10 -2.65
N ALA A 413 -8.74 16.91 -1.48
CA ALA A 413 -8.10 17.21 -0.21
C ALA A 413 -6.93 16.27 0.10
N ARG A 414 -7.09 14.97 -0.15
CA ARG A 414 -6.03 13.97 0.06
C ARG A 414 -4.89 14.08 -0.95
N SER A 415 -5.19 14.38 -2.22
CA SER A 415 -4.14 14.64 -3.23
C SER A 415 -3.36 15.90 -2.89
N PHE A 416 -3.99 16.93 -2.32
CA PHE A 416 -3.29 18.11 -1.81
C PHE A 416 -2.31 17.74 -0.70
N GLU A 417 -2.77 17.00 0.30
CA GLU A 417 -1.94 16.55 1.42
C GLU A 417 -0.80 15.61 0.97
N ASN A 418 -1.07 14.72 0.02
CA ASN A 418 -0.01 13.89 -0.57
C ASN A 418 0.98 14.69 -1.42
N ALA A 419 0.53 15.73 -2.12
CA ALA A 419 1.42 16.61 -2.87
C ALA A 419 2.41 17.33 -1.95
N GLN A 420 1.98 17.74 -0.75
CA GLN A 420 2.85 18.34 0.26
C GLN A 420 3.97 17.40 0.73
N THR A 421 3.76 16.08 0.65
CA THR A 421 4.67 15.08 1.22
C THR A 421 5.47 14.28 0.18
N ILE A 422 5.42 14.64 -1.11
CA ILE A 422 6.15 13.90 -2.17
C ILE A 422 7.65 13.82 -1.88
N TYR A 423 8.23 14.88 -1.37
CA TYR A 423 9.65 14.98 -1.00
C TYR A 423 9.90 15.13 0.50
N THR A 424 8.87 15.44 1.27
CA THR A 424 9.01 15.47 2.73
C THR A 424 9.31 14.06 3.24
N PRO A 425 10.34 13.87 4.06
CA PRO A 425 10.67 12.56 4.60
C PRO A 425 9.45 11.99 5.31
N PRO A 426 9.04 10.77 5.00
CA PRO A 426 7.99 10.13 5.76
C PRO A 426 8.47 9.94 7.19
N VAL A 427 7.77 10.54 8.14
CA VAL A 427 8.02 10.33 9.55
C VAL A 427 7.73 8.87 9.87
N HIS A 428 8.59 8.21 10.60
CA HIS A 428 8.45 6.81 10.92
C HIS A 428 8.10 6.62 12.41
N PRO A 429 6.93 6.04 12.73
CA PRO A 429 5.88 5.55 11.83
C PRO A 429 5.20 6.70 11.06
N LYS A 430 4.64 6.39 9.88
CA LYS A 430 4.01 7.38 9.00
C LYS A 430 2.94 8.18 9.74
N GLU A 431 2.97 9.49 9.64
CA GLU A 431 1.94 10.36 10.20
C GLU A 431 0.57 10.10 9.56
N PRO A 432 -0.52 10.14 10.33
CA PRO A 432 -1.86 10.02 9.79
C PRO A 432 -2.20 11.24 8.94
N TYR A 433 -3.10 11.06 7.98
CA TYR A 433 -3.71 12.18 7.28
C TYR A 433 -4.49 13.07 8.24
N ILE A 434 -4.46 14.38 7.99
CA ILE A 434 -5.23 15.37 8.74
C ILE A 434 -6.51 15.81 8.01
N SER A 435 -6.53 15.72 6.68
CA SER A 435 -7.70 16.02 5.87
C SER A 435 -8.66 14.83 5.79
N GLN A 436 -9.94 15.10 5.56
CA GLN A 436 -10.96 14.08 5.33
C GLN A 436 -10.96 12.97 6.39
N ARG A 437 -10.96 13.40 7.65
CA ARG A 437 -11.09 12.54 8.81
C ARG A 437 -12.57 12.34 9.15
N GLU A 438 -12.86 11.39 10.02
CA GLU A 438 -14.23 11.08 10.48
C GLU A 438 -15.19 10.71 9.33
N ILE A 439 -14.69 10.09 8.23
CA ILE A 439 -15.55 9.60 7.15
C ILE A 439 -16.50 8.55 7.71
N PHE A 440 -15.96 7.58 8.42
CA PHE A 440 -16.73 6.58 9.16
C PHE A 440 -16.32 6.59 10.62
N VAL A 441 -17.34 6.65 11.47
CA VAL A 441 -17.18 6.57 12.93
C VAL A 441 -18.10 5.49 13.48
N SER A 442 -17.62 4.78 14.48
CA SER A 442 -18.41 3.77 15.18
C SER A 442 -19.44 4.40 16.12
N PRO A 443 -20.46 3.66 16.58
CA PRO A 443 -21.37 4.16 17.60
C PRO A 443 -20.67 4.39 18.95
N PHE A 444 -19.43 3.92 19.13
CA PHE A 444 -18.62 4.10 20.34
C PHE A 444 -17.76 5.37 20.29
N TYR A 445 -17.60 5.99 19.13
CA TYR A 445 -16.61 7.04 18.84
C TYR A 445 -16.68 8.24 19.80
N SER A 446 -17.89 8.70 20.12
CA SER A 446 -18.04 9.83 21.07
C SER A 446 -17.50 9.50 22.47
N ARG A 447 -17.73 8.28 22.96
CA ARG A 447 -17.19 7.82 24.22
C ARG A 447 -15.68 7.60 24.15
N GLU A 448 -15.18 7.07 23.06
CA GLU A 448 -13.75 6.91 22.82
C GLU A 448 -13.02 8.26 22.84
N LYS A 449 -13.62 9.31 22.23
CA LYS A 449 -13.09 10.69 22.32
C LYS A 449 -13.07 11.22 23.76
N GLU A 450 -14.14 10.99 24.53
CA GLU A 450 -14.19 11.39 25.95
C GLU A 450 -13.16 10.67 26.81
N LEU A 451 -12.78 9.45 26.45
CA LEU A 451 -11.71 8.69 27.11
C LEU A 451 -10.30 9.10 26.65
N GLY A 452 -10.20 10.09 25.75
CA GLY A 452 -8.94 10.55 25.20
C GLY A 452 -8.31 9.53 24.23
N GLY A 453 -9.13 8.96 23.33
CA GLY A 453 -8.63 8.07 22.29
C GLY A 453 -7.64 8.78 21.36
N TYR A 454 -6.47 8.18 21.15
CA TYR A 454 -5.49 8.65 20.17
C TYR A 454 -5.86 8.12 18.78
N PHE A 455 -6.57 8.92 17.97
CA PHE A 455 -7.03 8.53 16.64
C PHE A 455 -5.92 8.70 15.59
N GLU A 456 -4.84 7.95 15.73
CA GLU A 456 -3.66 8.00 14.88
C GLU A 456 -3.68 6.97 13.73
N ASN A 457 -4.74 6.19 13.63
CA ASN A 457 -4.79 5.03 12.75
C ASN A 457 -6.14 4.93 12.02
N GLU A 458 -6.32 5.71 10.96
CA GLU A 458 -7.46 5.59 10.05
C GLU A 458 -7.24 4.42 9.08
N ILE A 459 -8.28 3.66 8.77
CA ILE A 459 -8.26 2.62 7.75
C ILE A 459 -9.60 2.55 7.00
N GLY A 460 -9.53 2.59 5.67
CA GLY A 460 -10.74 2.53 4.85
C GLY A 460 -11.75 3.65 5.16
N GLY A 461 -11.31 4.78 5.69
CA GLY A 461 -12.15 5.88 6.16
C GLY A 461 -12.63 5.76 7.60
N TRP A 462 -12.36 4.64 8.29
CA TRP A 462 -12.75 4.43 9.70
C TRP A 462 -11.72 4.99 10.67
N GLU A 463 -12.23 5.73 11.68
CA GLU A 463 -11.42 6.18 12.82
C GLU A 463 -11.17 5.04 13.80
N ARG A 464 -9.91 4.88 14.23
CA ARG A 464 -9.51 3.86 15.20
C ARG A 464 -8.61 4.49 16.28
N ALA A 465 -8.93 4.28 17.54
CA ALA A 465 -8.07 4.70 18.63
C ALA A 465 -6.87 3.76 18.76
N PHE A 466 -5.66 4.33 18.74
CA PHE A 466 -4.41 3.61 18.98
C PHE A 466 -4.29 3.10 20.43
N ALA A 467 -4.61 3.97 21.39
CA ALA A 467 -4.66 3.77 22.83
C ALA A 467 -5.55 4.84 23.46
N TYR A 468 -5.78 4.79 24.79
CA TYR A 468 -6.64 5.74 25.49
C TYR A 468 -5.91 6.47 26.63
N GLU A 469 -5.86 7.82 26.59
CA GLU A 469 -5.23 8.67 27.59
C GLU A 469 -5.76 8.39 29.01
N SER A 470 -7.06 8.12 29.15
CA SER A 470 -7.70 7.77 30.42
C SER A 470 -7.06 6.56 31.12
N ASN A 471 -6.34 5.71 30.39
CA ASN A 471 -5.64 4.56 30.92
C ASN A 471 -4.29 4.91 31.56
N GLN A 472 -3.72 6.09 31.27
CA GLN A 472 -2.43 6.48 31.83
C GLN A 472 -2.40 6.43 33.37
N GLN A 473 -3.46 6.92 34.02
CA GLN A 473 -3.57 6.85 35.48
C GLN A 473 -4.12 5.51 35.99
N LYS A 474 -5.11 4.94 35.26
CA LYS A 474 -5.76 3.68 35.64
C LYS A 474 -4.80 2.50 35.61
N LEU A 475 -3.85 2.51 34.65
CA LEU A 475 -2.89 1.44 34.39
C LEU A 475 -1.46 1.79 34.84
N ASP A 476 -1.27 2.75 35.74
CA ASP A 476 0.04 3.20 36.22
C ASP A 476 0.95 2.06 36.69
N ASN A 477 0.38 1.00 37.28
CA ASN A 477 1.14 -0.17 37.71
C ASN A 477 1.74 -0.93 36.55
N TYR A 478 1.00 -1.06 35.42
CA TYR A 478 1.47 -1.73 34.20
C TYR A 478 2.43 -0.83 33.42
N ILE A 479 2.16 0.48 33.35
CA ILE A 479 3.05 1.45 32.70
C ILE A 479 4.47 1.39 33.26
N LYS A 480 4.61 1.17 34.57
CA LYS A 480 5.92 1.01 35.23
C LYS A 480 6.65 -0.28 34.85
N GLU A 481 5.96 -1.25 34.30
CA GLU A 481 6.53 -2.56 33.90
C GLU A 481 6.92 -2.62 32.43
N VAL A 482 6.49 -1.66 31.62
CA VAL A 482 6.74 -1.63 30.16
C VAL A 482 7.82 -0.59 29.81
N PRO A 483 8.56 -0.81 28.71
CA PRO A 483 9.52 0.18 28.24
C PRO A 483 8.83 1.49 27.83
N VAL A 484 9.42 2.62 28.19
CA VAL A 484 9.04 3.93 27.67
C VAL A 484 9.80 4.18 26.39
N ARG A 485 9.07 4.53 25.33
CA ARG A 485 9.64 4.87 24.03
C ARG A 485 9.96 6.37 24.03
N GLU A 486 11.25 6.69 24.08
CA GLU A 486 11.74 8.01 23.71
C GLU A 486 12.20 7.94 22.26
N ASN A 487 11.46 8.55 21.37
CA ASN A 487 11.79 8.56 19.96
C ASN A 487 11.82 10.00 19.44
N GLU A 488 13.02 10.55 19.27
CA GLU A 488 13.24 11.93 18.88
C GLU A 488 12.70 12.28 17.48
N TRP A 489 12.55 11.27 16.63
CA TRP A 489 12.04 11.42 15.29
C TRP A 489 10.58 10.98 15.09
N ASP A 490 9.96 10.42 16.14
CA ASP A 490 8.51 10.20 16.17
C ASP A 490 7.80 11.51 16.59
N ARG A 491 7.50 12.37 15.65
CA ARG A 491 6.88 13.68 15.90
C ARG A 491 5.51 13.59 16.56
N ARG A 492 4.85 12.43 16.45
CA ARG A 492 3.50 12.23 17.00
C ARG A 492 3.51 11.90 18.47
N HIS A 493 4.64 11.50 19.03
CA HIS A 493 4.75 11.03 20.40
C HIS A 493 3.69 10.00 20.77
N VAL A 494 3.53 8.97 19.92
CA VAL A 494 2.52 7.93 20.09
C VAL A 494 2.74 7.21 21.42
N PRO A 495 1.71 7.10 22.29
CA PRO A 495 1.87 6.60 23.66
C PRO A 495 1.94 5.05 23.69
N TYR A 496 3.04 4.48 23.23
CA TYR A 496 3.24 3.03 23.21
C TYR A 496 3.21 2.41 24.61
N GLU A 497 3.66 3.12 25.63
CA GLU A 497 3.59 2.68 27.02
C GLU A 497 2.17 2.48 27.50
N ILE A 498 1.23 3.32 27.05
CA ILE A 498 -0.20 3.14 27.35
C ILE A 498 -0.75 1.92 26.62
N ALA A 499 -0.48 1.79 25.32
CA ALA A 499 -0.90 0.62 24.54
C ALA A 499 -0.33 -0.69 25.11
N ASN A 500 0.93 -0.69 25.54
CA ASN A 500 1.56 -1.83 26.19
C ASN A 500 0.94 -2.14 27.57
N ALA A 501 0.55 -1.14 28.32
CA ALA A 501 -0.17 -1.31 29.59
C ALA A 501 -1.58 -1.85 29.36
N GLU A 502 -2.29 -1.41 28.33
CA GLU A 502 -3.59 -1.94 27.90
C GLU A 502 -3.49 -3.43 27.53
N HIS A 503 -2.41 -3.82 26.82
CA HIS A 503 -2.13 -5.22 26.53
C HIS A 503 -2.04 -6.07 27.79
N LEU A 504 -1.27 -5.64 28.82
CA LEU A 504 -1.12 -6.36 30.08
C LEU A 504 -2.42 -6.40 30.87
N ALA A 505 -3.15 -5.27 30.92
CA ALA A 505 -4.43 -5.18 31.61
C ALA A 505 -5.46 -6.17 31.03
N MET A 506 -5.51 -6.32 29.69
CA MET A 506 -6.36 -7.32 29.03
C MET A 506 -5.93 -8.75 29.33
N SER A 507 -4.63 -8.99 29.57
CA SER A 507 -4.12 -10.32 29.94
C SER A 507 -4.56 -10.73 31.35
N ASP A 508 -4.76 -9.77 32.25
CA ASP A 508 -5.07 -10.01 33.67
C ASP A 508 -6.57 -9.87 33.97
N SER A 509 -7.32 -9.14 33.15
CA SER A 509 -8.73 -8.87 33.33
C SER A 509 -9.54 -9.00 32.04
N ALA A 510 -10.38 -8.02 31.70
CA ALA A 510 -11.10 -7.96 30.43
C ALA A 510 -10.82 -6.63 29.76
N GLY A 511 -10.55 -6.69 28.47
CA GLY A 511 -10.41 -5.54 27.58
C GLY A 511 -11.46 -5.54 26.48
N MET A 512 -11.90 -4.34 26.06
CA MET A 512 -12.77 -4.16 24.90
C MET A 512 -12.09 -3.32 23.84
N ILE A 513 -12.30 -3.69 22.58
CA ILE A 513 -11.65 -3.08 21.41
C ILE A 513 -12.69 -2.78 20.33
N ASN A 514 -12.70 -1.56 19.82
CA ASN A 514 -13.53 -1.18 18.69
C ASN A 514 -13.00 -1.77 17.39
N LEU A 515 -13.77 -2.65 16.76
CA LEU A 515 -13.47 -3.34 15.50
C LEU A 515 -14.49 -3.03 14.39
N SER A 516 -15.22 -1.92 14.52
CA SER A 516 -16.26 -1.54 13.54
C SER A 516 -15.75 -1.29 12.14
N HIS A 517 -14.43 -1.20 11.97
CA HIS A 517 -13.78 -1.12 10.67
C HIS A 517 -13.75 -2.44 9.90
N PHE A 518 -14.15 -3.56 10.49
CA PHE A 518 -14.22 -4.83 9.76
C PHE A 518 -15.19 -4.75 8.60
N ALA A 519 -14.80 -5.33 7.47
CA ALA A 519 -15.70 -5.47 6.34
C ALA A 519 -16.59 -6.70 6.56
N ILE A 520 -17.89 -6.47 6.53
CA ILE A 520 -18.92 -7.48 6.79
C ILE A 520 -19.80 -7.61 5.56
N MET A 521 -19.95 -8.82 5.07
CA MET A 521 -20.78 -9.14 3.91
C MET A 521 -21.69 -10.31 4.23
N ASP A 522 -22.99 -10.15 4.03
CA ASP A 522 -23.97 -11.25 4.09
C ASP A 522 -24.20 -11.79 2.67
N ILE A 523 -24.01 -13.07 2.47
CA ILE A 523 -24.16 -13.75 1.18
C ILE A 523 -25.36 -14.69 1.28
N GLU A 524 -26.35 -14.49 0.39
CA GLU A 524 -27.61 -15.18 0.41
C GLU A 524 -27.99 -15.66 -1.00
N GLY A 525 -28.52 -16.86 -1.11
CA GLY A 525 -29.02 -17.37 -2.40
C GLY A 525 -28.77 -18.86 -2.58
N SER A 526 -29.40 -19.45 -3.61
CA SER A 526 -29.35 -20.90 -3.88
C SER A 526 -27.92 -21.41 -4.11
N ASP A 527 -27.02 -20.56 -4.59
CA ASP A 527 -25.61 -20.89 -4.87
C ASP A 527 -24.63 -20.32 -3.85
N ALA A 528 -25.09 -19.66 -2.77
CA ALA A 528 -24.19 -19.05 -1.78
C ALA A 528 -23.21 -20.07 -1.18
N GLU A 529 -23.69 -21.26 -0.77
CA GLU A 529 -22.84 -22.34 -0.29
C GLU A 529 -21.82 -22.78 -1.34
N ARG A 530 -22.27 -23.04 -2.57
CA ARG A 530 -21.43 -23.54 -3.64
C ARG A 530 -20.34 -22.53 -4.04
N MET A 531 -20.67 -21.25 -4.10
CA MET A 531 -19.74 -20.17 -4.40
C MET A 531 -18.64 -20.07 -3.32
N LEU A 532 -19.03 -20.00 -2.05
CA LEU A 532 -18.09 -19.91 -0.94
C LEU A 532 -17.27 -21.20 -0.78
N GLU A 533 -17.86 -22.37 -0.99
CA GLU A 533 -17.13 -23.64 -0.99
C GLU A 533 -16.05 -23.66 -2.07
N HIS A 534 -16.33 -23.12 -3.27
CA HIS A 534 -15.39 -23.12 -4.37
C HIS A 534 -14.27 -22.06 -4.22
N LEU A 535 -14.51 -20.96 -3.52
CA LEU A 535 -13.47 -19.97 -3.24
C LEU A 535 -12.57 -20.37 -2.06
N SER A 536 -13.12 -21.04 -1.06
CA SER A 536 -12.44 -21.29 0.21
C SER A 536 -11.53 -22.51 0.18
N VAL A 537 -10.38 -22.43 0.82
CA VAL A 537 -9.54 -23.62 1.12
C VAL A 537 -10.22 -24.54 2.13
N ALA A 538 -10.99 -23.97 3.06
CA ALA A 538 -11.75 -24.73 4.05
C ALA A 538 -13.05 -25.28 3.48
N LYS A 539 -13.58 -26.33 4.12
CA LYS A 539 -14.94 -26.82 3.88
C LYS A 539 -15.94 -25.85 4.52
N ILE A 540 -16.87 -25.34 3.72
CA ILE A 540 -17.89 -24.38 4.15
C ILE A 540 -19.25 -25.04 4.31
N GLY A 541 -19.65 -25.86 3.35
CA GLY A 541 -20.99 -26.40 3.20
C GLY A 541 -21.20 -27.81 3.75
N GLY A 542 -22.27 -28.45 3.32
CA GLY A 542 -22.65 -29.83 3.62
C GLY A 542 -23.11 -30.02 5.07
N ASP A 543 -22.38 -30.84 5.83
CA ASP A 543 -22.66 -31.14 7.24
C ASP A 543 -22.06 -30.13 8.24
N THR A 544 -21.55 -28.99 7.75
CA THR A 544 -21.10 -27.89 8.62
C THR A 544 -22.31 -27.37 9.42
N PRO A 545 -22.26 -27.37 10.78
CA PRO A 545 -23.36 -26.88 11.59
C PRO A 545 -23.67 -25.41 11.30
N GLU A 546 -24.96 -25.05 11.44
CA GLU A 546 -25.33 -23.65 11.58
C GLU A 546 -24.60 -23.09 12.81
N ASP A 547 -24.33 -21.78 12.82
CA ASP A 547 -23.58 -21.09 13.85
C ASP A 547 -22.06 -21.41 13.90
N ARG A 548 -21.55 -22.25 13.01
CA ARG A 548 -20.11 -22.52 12.93
C ARG A 548 -19.37 -21.38 12.25
N ILE A 549 -18.30 -20.89 12.89
CA ILE A 549 -17.33 -19.97 12.27
C ILE A 549 -16.19 -20.78 11.65
N ILE A 550 -15.84 -20.45 10.42
CA ILE A 550 -14.78 -21.12 9.66
C ILE A 550 -13.76 -20.06 9.24
N TYR A 551 -12.57 -20.12 9.84
CA TYR A 551 -11.44 -19.40 9.32
C TYR A 551 -10.95 -20.03 8.02
N THR A 552 -10.73 -19.25 6.98
CA THR A 552 -10.29 -19.73 5.67
C THR A 552 -9.50 -18.66 4.92
N ASN A 553 -8.83 -19.11 3.85
CA ASN A 553 -8.17 -18.25 2.88
C ASN A 553 -8.80 -18.45 1.51
N PHE A 554 -8.79 -17.42 0.68
CA PHE A 554 -8.92 -17.52 -0.76
C PHE A 554 -7.53 -17.51 -1.37
N LEU A 555 -7.33 -18.34 -2.39
CA LEU A 555 -6.07 -18.41 -3.11
C LEU A 555 -6.24 -17.86 -4.52
N ASP A 556 -5.15 -17.41 -5.10
CA ASP A 556 -5.07 -17.19 -6.54
C ASP A 556 -4.83 -18.53 -7.28
N GLU A 557 -4.75 -18.48 -8.61
CA GLU A 557 -4.55 -19.68 -9.45
C GLU A 557 -3.22 -20.39 -9.19
N ASP A 558 -2.20 -19.69 -8.72
CA ASP A 558 -0.88 -20.22 -8.36
C ASP A 558 -0.80 -20.64 -6.89
N GLY A 559 -1.89 -20.53 -6.14
CA GLY A 559 -1.95 -20.90 -4.73
C GLY A 559 -1.39 -19.84 -3.77
N GLY A 560 -1.14 -18.61 -4.24
CA GLY A 560 -0.81 -17.47 -3.41
C GLY A 560 -2.00 -17.05 -2.52
N VAL A 561 -1.71 -16.50 -1.34
CA VAL A 561 -2.77 -16.14 -0.39
C VAL A 561 -3.35 -14.78 -0.77
N HIS A 562 -4.56 -14.79 -1.34
CA HIS A 562 -5.24 -13.60 -1.82
C HIS A 562 -6.07 -12.91 -0.73
N ALA A 563 -6.79 -13.68 0.10
CA ALA A 563 -7.60 -13.16 1.19
C ALA A 563 -7.54 -14.04 2.44
N ASP A 564 -7.71 -13.41 3.60
CA ASP A 564 -7.73 -14.00 4.93
C ASP A 564 -8.99 -13.57 5.67
N LEU A 565 -9.90 -14.50 5.95
CA LEU A 565 -11.25 -14.16 6.39
C LEU A 565 -11.93 -15.28 7.19
N THR A 566 -13.05 -14.90 7.82
CA THR A 566 -13.95 -15.85 8.47
C THR A 566 -15.28 -15.93 7.74
N ILE A 567 -15.85 -17.14 7.68
CA ILE A 567 -17.18 -17.41 7.13
C ILE A 567 -18.02 -18.07 8.20
N SER A 568 -19.17 -17.49 8.50
CA SER A 568 -20.15 -18.02 9.46
C SER A 568 -21.41 -18.45 8.73
N ARG A 569 -21.89 -19.66 9.00
CA ARG A 569 -23.16 -20.14 8.47
C ARG A 569 -24.30 -19.61 9.32
N LEU A 570 -25.13 -18.71 8.77
CA LEU A 570 -26.29 -18.11 9.45
C LEU A 570 -27.59 -18.89 9.20
N GLY A 571 -27.59 -19.81 8.25
CA GLY A 571 -28.73 -20.63 7.87
C GLY A 571 -28.41 -21.46 6.63
N LYS A 572 -29.42 -22.11 6.06
CA LYS A 572 -29.23 -23.04 4.94
C LYS A 572 -28.51 -22.41 3.72
N ASP A 573 -28.97 -21.28 3.27
CA ASP A 573 -28.49 -20.58 2.05
C ASP A 573 -28.00 -19.17 2.39
N ARG A 574 -27.48 -18.97 3.64
CA ARG A 574 -27.12 -17.67 4.16
C ARG A 574 -25.84 -17.73 5.00
N TYR A 575 -24.88 -16.90 4.62
CA TYR A 575 -23.53 -16.88 5.20
C TYR A 575 -23.10 -15.44 5.49
N ARG A 576 -22.28 -15.25 6.53
CA ARG A 576 -21.60 -13.99 6.82
C ARG A 576 -20.10 -14.16 6.60
N VAL A 577 -19.54 -13.30 5.79
CA VAL A 577 -18.10 -13.16 5.57
C VAL A 577 -17.62 -11.93 6.33
N VAL A 578 -16.54 -12.09 7.11
CA VAL A 578 -15.88 -10.98 7.81
C VAL A 578 -14.40 -10.99 7.44
N THR A 579 -13.90 -9.84 7.00
CA THR A 579 -12.51 -9.61 6.59
C THR A 579 -11.98 -8.30 7.14
N GLY A 580 -10.68 -8.03 6.96
CA GLY A 580 -10.04 -6.81 7.41
C GLY A 580 -10.59 -5.54 6.73
N GLY A 581 -10.64 -4.44 7.46
CA GLY A 581 -11.16 -3.18 6.90
C GLY A 581 -10.31 -2.59 5.76
N ALA A 582 -9.03 -2.89 5.70
CA ALA A 582 -8.17 -2.48 4.58
C ALA A 582 -8.51 -3.24 3.29
N ASP A 583 -8.92 -4.50 3.41
CA ASP A 583 -9.11 -5.42 2.30
C ASP A 583 -10.56 -5.51 1.83
N GLY A 584 -11.50 -5.00 2.61
CA GLY A 584 -12.92 -5.28 2.46
C GLY A 584 -13.50 -4.96 1.09
N ASN A 585 -13.14 -3.82 0.49
CA ASN A 585 -13.62 -3.48 -0.85
C ASN A 585 -13.00 -4.39 -1.93
N ARG A 586 -11.71 -4.73 -1.81
CA ARG A 586 -11.03 -5.67 -2.71
C ARG A 586 -11.64 -7.06 -2.62
N ASP A 587 -11.91 -7.55 -1.42
CA ASP A 587 -12.53 -8.85 -1.19
C ASP A 587 -13.97 -8.90 -1.72
N TRP A 588 -14.73 -7.80 -1.55
CA TRP A 588 -16.06 -7.67 -2.14
C TRP A 588 -16.01 -7.70 -3.68
N VAL A 589 -15.07 -6.99 -4.30
CA VAL A 589 -14.86 -7.02 -5.75
C VAL A 589 -14.53 -8.42 -6.22
N THR A 590 -13.66 -9.12 -5.50
CA THR A 590 -13.28 -10.51 -5.78
C THR A 590 -14.49 -11.43 -5.74
N LEU A 591 -15.28 -11.38 -4.66
CA LEU A 591 -16.50 -12.20 -4.50
C LEU A 591 -17.54 -11.92 -5.59
N ARG A 592 -17.79 -10.63 -5.88
CA ARG A 592 -18.74 -10.21 -6.92
C ARG A 592 -18.30 -10.66 -8.31
N ASN A 593 -17.05 -10.42 -8.67
CA ASN A 593 -16.52 -10.79 -9.98
C ASN A 593 -16.54 -12.30 -10.16
N TYR A 594 -16.17 -13.05 -9.14
CA TYR A 594 -16.21 -14.50 -9.16
C TYR A 594 -17.63 -15.04 -9.32
N ARG A 595 -18.61 -14.49 -8.56
CA ARG A 595 -20.04 -14.82 -8.73
C ARG A 595 -20.48 -14.64 -10.17
N ASP A 596 -20.16 -13.48 -10.74
CA ASP A 596 -20.63 -13.08 -12.08
C ASP A 596 -19.99 -13.93 -13.18
N ASP A 597 -18.69 -14.22 -13.08
CA ASP A 597 -17.95 -15.01 -14.06
C ASP A 597 -18.36 -16.49 -14.06
N MET A 598 -18.70 -17.02 -12.88
CA MET A 598 -19.17 -18.41 -12.73
C MET A 598 -20.69 -18.55 -12.84
N GLY A 599 -21.43 -17.44 -12.92
CA GLY A 599 -22.90 -17.42 -13.02
C GLY A 599 -23.60 -17.99 -11.79
N PHE A 600 -23.10 -17.73 -10.58
CA PHE A 600 -23.74 -18.14 -9.34
C PHE A 600 -24.95 -17.25 -8.99
N GLU A 601 -26.04 -17.87 -8.57
CA GLU A 601 -27.23 -17.18 -8.02
C GLU A 601 -27.03 -16.91 -6.53
N ALA A 602 -26.34 -15.82 -6.22
CA ALA A 602 -26.08 -15.36 -4.84
C ALA A 602 -26.08 -13.83 -4.79
N ASP A 603 -26.73 -13.28 -3.79
CA ASP A 603 -26.67 -11.86 -3.44
C ASP A 603 -25.54 -11.63 -2.44
N ILE A 604 -24.77 -10.56 -2.65
CA ILE A 604 -23.69 -10.14 -1.75
C ILE A 604 -24.08 -8.78 -1.18
N ASN A 605 -24.48 -8.77 0.08
CA ASN A 605 -24.98 -7.60 0.79
C ASN A 605 -23.88 -7.04 1.71
N ILE A 606 -23.36 -5.87 1.41
CA ILE A 606 -22.39 -5.17 2.27
C ILE A 606 -23.12 -4.72 3.53
N ARG A 607 -22.59 -5.11 4.70
CA ARG A 607 -23.14 -4.77 6.01
C ARG A 607 -22.19 -3.90 6.85
N THR A 608 -21.04 -3.55 6.31
CA THR A 608 -19.97 -2.82 7.01
C THR A 608 -20.46 -1.53 7.67
N HIS A 609 -21.36 -0.80 7.00
CA HIS A 609 -21.90 0.46 7.54
C HIS A 609 -23.17 0.29 8.37
N ASP A 610 -23.80 -0.88 8.28
CA ASP A 610 -25.02 -1.19 9.03
C ASP A 610 -24.74 -1.80 10.41
N MET A 611 -23.52 -2.32 10.59
CA MET A 611 -23.12 -3.04 11.79
C MET A 611 -21.88 -2.39 12.43
N ALA A 612 -21.82 -2.47 13.74
CA ALA A 612 -20.65 -2.16 14.53
C ALA A 612 -20.13 -3.42 15.21
N THR A 613 -18.84 -3.46 15.48
CA THR A 613 -18.20 -4.62 16.13
C THR A 613 -17.40 -4.17 17.35
N LEU A 614 -17.69 -4.77 18.50
CA LEU A 614 -16.93 -4.59 19.72
C LEU A 614 -16.32 -5.93 20.16
N GLY A 615 -14.99 -5.99 20.20
CA GLY A 615 -14.29 -7.14 20.74
C GLY A 615 -14.23 -7.08 22.26
N LEU A 616 -14.47 -8.21 22.93
CA LEU A 616 -14.39 -8.35 24.40
C LEU A 616 -13.60 -9.61 24.73
N TRP A 617 -12.39 -9.46 25.27
CA TRP A 617 -11.49 -10.58 25.57
C TRP A 617 -10.79 -10.41 26.91
N GLY A 618 -10.34 -11.53 27.46
CA GLY A 618 -9.55 -11.63 28.68
C GLY A 618 -10.10 -12.64 29.67
N PRO A 619 -9.35 -13.00 30.69
CA PRO A 619 -9.76 -14.04 31.65
C PRO A 619 -11.06 -13.73 32.43
N THR A 620 -11.43 -12.46 32.58
CA THR A 620 -12.69 -12.05 33.22
C THR A 620 -13.76 -11.58 32.23
N ALA A 621 -13.57 -11.75 30.93
CA ALA A 621 -14.53 -11.33 29.91
C ALA A 621 -15.89 -12.04 30.05
N LYS A 622 -15.87 -13.32 30.44
CA LYS A 622 -17.10 -14.09 30.71
C LYS A 622 -17.87 -13.52 31.90
N ASP A 623 -17.18 -13.16 32.97
CA ASP A 623 -17.80 -12.60 34.14
C ASP A 623 -18.39 -11.21 33.82
N ALA A 624 -17.66 -10.39 33.07
CA ALA A 624 -18.15 -9.08 32.63
C ALA A 624 -19.42 -9.20 31.77
N LEU A 625 -19.43 -10.05 30.74
CA LEU A 625 -20.62 -10.27 29.92
C LEU A 625 -21.77 -10.90 30.69
N GLY A 626 -21.46 -11.78 31.66
CA GLY A 626 -22.42 -12.45 32.54
C GLY A 626 -23.24 -11.52 33.45
N HIS A 627 -22.86 -10.23 33.56
CA HIS A 627 -23.72 -9.23 34.21
C HIS A 627 -24.97 -8.89 33.38
N PHE A 628 -24.94 -9.15 32.09
CA PHE A 628 -25.97 -8.73 31.12
C PHE A 628 -26.75 -9.89 30.51
N ILE A 629 -26.34 -11.14 30.76
CA ILE A 629 -26.97 -12.37 30.25
C ILE A 629 -26.76 -13.51 31.23
N ASP A 630 -27.60 -14.56 31.17
CA ASP A 630 -27.37 -15.77 31.95
C ASP A 630 -25.99 -16.37 31.61
N PRO A 631 -25.08 -16.50 32.60
CA PRO A 631 -23.74 -17.07 32.38
C PRO A 631 -23.73 -18.49 31.79
N ASN A 632 -24.84 -19.23 31.91
CA ASN A 632 -24.97 -20.55 31.26
C ASN A 632 -25.05 -20.41 29.73
N GLU A 633 -25.70 -19.38 29.20
CA GLU A 633 -25.83 -19.16 27.76
C GLU A 633 -24.50 -18.90 27.08
N ILE A 634 -23.53 -18.36 27.80
CA ILE A 634 -22.18 -18.04 27.36
C ILE A 634 -21.11 -19.01 27.90
N SER A 635 -21.52 -20.11 28.52
CA SER A 635 -20.62 -21.18 28.94
C SER A 635 -19.97 -21.86 27.73
N ILE A 636 -18.84 -22.55 27.93
CA ILE A 636 -18.13 -23.25 26.84
C ILE A 636 -18.96 -24.41 26.24
N GLU A 637 -19.83 -25.02 27.07
CA GLU A 637 -20.72 -26.09 26.66
C GLU A 637 -21.85 -25.57 25.76
N ASN A 638 -22.40 -24.41 26.03
CA ASN A 638 -23.53 -23.82 25.30
C ASN A 638 -23.12 -22.83 24.22
N PHE A 639 -21.86 -22.35 24.28
CA PHE A 639 -21.28 -21.44 23.30
C PHE A 639 -19.79 -21.80 23.10
N PRO A 640 -19.49 -22.88 22.36
CA PRO A 640 -18.14 -23.37 22.18
C PRO A 640 -17.28 -22.42 21.33
N PHE A 641 -15.95 -22.54 21.42
CA PHE A 641 -15.01 -21.80 20.60
C PHE A 641 -15.25 -22.06 19.10
N VAL A 642 -15.08 -21.04 18.26
CA VAL A 642 -15.40 -20.96 16.82
C VAL A 642 -16.89 -21.21 16.52
N ALA A 643 -17.77 -20.76 17.42
CA ALA A 643 -19.20 -20.71 17.18
C ALA A 643 -19.69 -19.26 17.24
N ALA A 644 -20.85 -19.00 16.64
CA ALA A 644 -21.53 -17.72 16.69
C ALA A 644 -23.02 -17.92 16.94
N LYS A 645 -23.66 -16.99 17.64
CA LYS A 645 -25.11 -17.02 17.81
C LYS A 645 -25.68 -15.64 18.17
N TYR A 646 -26.98 -15.50 18.02
CA TYR A 646 -27.71 -14.33 18.51
C TYR A 646 -27.88 -14.41 20.03
N LEU A 647 -27.65 -13.29 20.71
CA LEU A 647 -27.83 -13.12 22.15
C LEU A 647 -28.65 -11.86 22.39
N THR A 648 -29.43 -11.90 23.48
CA THR A 648 -30.15 -10.72 23.98
C THR A 648 -29.48 -10.27 25.28
N LEU A 649 -28.92 -9.06 25.31
CA LEU A 649 -28.23 -8.49 26.46
C LEU A 649 -29.14 -7.51 27.21
N ASN A 650 -29.25 -7.66 28.55
CA ASN A 650 -29.96 -6.76 29.42
C ASN A 650 -28.96 -5.80 30.08
N LEU A 651 -28.78 -4.65 29.50
CA LEU A 651 -27.75 -3.67 29.83
C LEU A 651 -28.17 -2.81 31.06
N SER A 652 -27.22 -2.04 31.56
CA SER A 652 -27.47 -1.01 32.59
C SER A 652 -28.58 -0.05 32.14
N GLY A 653 -29.36 0.49 33.09
CA GLY A 653 -30.48 1.38 32.79
C GLY A 653 -31.72 0.69 32.17
N ALA A 654 -31.83 -0.64 32.31
CA ALA A 654 -32.95 -1.46 31.82
C ALA A 654 -33.14 -1.44 30.30
N LYS A 655 -32.07 -1.20 29.56
CA LYS A 655 -32.02 -1.31 28.09
C LYS A 655 -31.72 -2.74 27.66
N THR A 656 -32.47 -3.24 26.70
CA THR A 656 -32.23 -4.57 26.09
C THR A 656 -31.80 -4.40 24.67
N ILE A 657 -30.74 -5.09 24.24
CA ILE A 657 -30.26 -5.10 22.85
C ILE A 657 -30.05 -6.53 22.35
N ASP A 658 -30.27 -6.74 21.06
CA ASP A 658 -29.96 -8.00 20.40
C ASP A 658 -28.63 -7.86 19.66
N VAL A 659 -27.73 -8.83 19.85
CA VAL A 659 -26.40 -8.86 19.23
C VAL A 659 -26.18 -10.22 18.57
N TRP A 660 -25.34 -10.25 17.54
CA TRP A 660 -24.75 -11.46 17.03
C TRP A 660 -23.34 -11.58 17.59
N ALA A 661 -23.05 -12.60 18.38
CA ALA A 661 -21.76 -12.79 19.02
C ALA A 661 -21.00 -13.95 18.40
N ALA A 662 -19.71 -13.75 18.16
CA ALA A 662 -18.80 -14.74 17.60
C ALA A 662 -17.69 -15.07 18.62
N ARG A 663 -17.62 -16.32 19.09
CA ARG A 663 -16.60 -16.75 20.04
C ARG A 663 -15.32 -17.12 19.33
N ILE A 664 -14.55 -16.14 18.96
CA ILE A 664 -13.25 -16.25 18.30
C ILE A 664 -12.24 -15.29 18.93
N SER A 665 -10.97 -15.42 18.61
CA SER A 665 -9.93 -14.57 19.16
C SER A 665 -8.76 -14.41 18.23
N TYR A 666 -8.37 -13.16 17.99
CA TYR A 666 -7.12 -12.78 17.34
C TYR A 666 -6.07 -12.27 18.36
N VAL A 667 -6.49 -12.11 19.63
CA VAL A 667 -5.65 -11.60 20.72
C VAL A 667 -5.14 -12.69 21.68
N GLY A 668 -5.52 -13.94 21.45
CA GLY A 668 -5.04 -15.07 22.25
C GLY A 668 -5.70 -15.24 23.63
N GLU A 669 -6.78 -14.52 23.90
CA GLU A 669 -7.61 -14.65 25.11
C GLU A 669 -9.01 -15.17 24.77
N SER A 670 -9.69 -15.75 25.76
CA SER A 670 -11.10 -16.14 25.63
C SER A 670 -12.00 -14.91 25.55
N GLY A 671 -13.03 -14.95 24.72
CA GLY A 671 -13.98 -13.86 24.59
C GLY A 671 -14.76 -13.89 23.27
N TRP A 672 -15.28 -12.75 22.88
CA TRP A 672 -16.20 -12.62 21.77
C TRP A 672 -15.96 -11.36 20.95
N GLU A 673 -16.24 -11.45 19.65
CA GLU A 673 -16.60 -10.31 18.81
C GLU A 673 -18.11 -10.15 18.90
N ILE A 674 -18.58 -8.98 19.34
CA ILE A 674 -19.98 -8.65 19.52
C ILE A 674 -20.40 -7.71 18.41
N TYR A 675 -21.29 -8.17 17.57
CA TYR A 675 -21.81 -7.43 16.42
C TYR A 675 -23.21 -6.93 16.73
N LEU A 676 -23.42 -5.65 16.55
CA LEU A 676 -24.70 -4.97 16.79
C LEU A 676 -25.02 -4.02 15.64
N ASN A 677 -26.24 -3.49 15.60
CA ASN A 677 -26.58 -2.45 14.64
C ASN A 677 -25.68 -1.23 14.86
N ASN A 678 -25.34 -0.52 13.78
CA ASN A 678 -24.59 0.74 13.86
C ASN A 678 -25.51 1.87 14.37
N ASP A 679 -26.00 1.73 15.61
CA ASP A 679 -26.88 2.65 16.30
C ASP A 679 -26.15 3.24 17.53
N SER A 680 -26.05 4.56 17.57
CA SER A 680 -25.29 5.25 18.62
C SER A 680 -25.86 5.05 20.04
N GLU A 681 -27.19 4.88 20.18
CA GLU A 681 -27.81 4.69 21.48
C GLU A 681 -27.58 3.26 22.00
N GLU A 682 -27.68 2.25 21.14
CA GLU A 682 -27.38 0.86 21.49
C GLU A 682 -25.89 0.65 21.74
N GLY A 683 -25.05 1.21 20.85
CA GLY A 683 -23.60 1.12 20.98
C GLY A 683 -23.07 1.76 22.25
N LEU A 684 -23.47 2.99 22.56
CA LEU A 684 -23.07 3.66 23.80
C LEU A 684 -23.57 2.92 25.04
N ALA A 685 -24.82 2.41 25.02
CA ALA A 685 -25.34 1.63 26.15
C ALA A 685 -24.51 0.38 26.41
N LEU A 686 -24.10 -0.35 25.37
CA LEU A 686 -23.23 -1.51 25.53
C LEU A 686 -21.85 -1.11 26.06
N TYR A 687 -21.22 -0.11 25.44
CA TYR A 687 -19.89 0.36 25.80
C TYR A 687 -19.82 0.84 27.24
N ASP A 688 -20.78 1.68 27.66
CA ASP A 688 -20.87 2.22 29.02
C ASP A 688 -21.15 1.13 30.06
N SER A 689 -22.04 0.18 29.73
CA SER A 689 -22.32 -0.95 30.62
C SER A 689 -21.07 -1.80 30.87
N LEU A 690 -20.24 -2.01 29.86
CA LEU A 690 -18.98 -2.74 30.02
C LEU A 690 -17.95 -1.93 30.81
N LEU A 691 -17.89 -0.61 30.66
CA LEU A 691 -17.03 0.27 31.45
C LEU A 691 -17.44 0.21 32.94
N GLU A 692 -18.77 0.23 33.24
CA GLU A 692 -19.32 0.18 34.61
C GLU A 692 -18.92 -1.09 35.35
N VAL A 693 -18.79 -2.23 34.66
CA VAL A 693 -18.37 -3.51 35.27
C VAL A 693 -16.84 -3.68 35.24
N GLY A 694 -16.09 -2.65 34.84
CA GLY A 694 -14.63 -2.60 34.97
C GLY A 694 -13.85 -3.13 33.76
N VAL A 695 -14.49 -3.29 32.59
CA VAL A 695 -13.78 -3.64 31.36
C VAL A 695 -12.91 -2.46 30.92
N VAL A 696 -11.68 -2.74 30.56
CA VAL A 696 -10.70 -1.73 30.14
C VAL A 696 -10.88 -1.40 28.64
N PRO A 697 -11.03 -0.12 28.26
CA PRO A 697 -10.93 0.25 26.84
C PRO A 697 -9.51 0.03 26.35
N VAL A 698 -9.35 -0.65 25.21
CA VAL A 698 -8.06 -1.06 24.66
C VAL A 698 -7.97 -0.61 23.20
N GLY A 699 -6.86 -0.01 22.83
CA GLY A 699 -6.65 0.50 21.50
C GLY A 699 -6.28 -0.58 20.47
N ILE A 700 -6.37 -0.19 19.19
CA ILE A 700 -6.15 -1.10 18.05
C ILE A 700 -4.70 -1.62 17.97
N GLU A 701 -3.72 -0.89 18.52
CA GLU A 701 -2.31 -1.33 18.55
C GLU A 701 -2.16 -2.68 19.27
N THR A 702 -2.88 -2.84 20.36
CA THR A 702 -2.91 -4.10 21.13
C THR A 702 -3.47 -5.25 20.29
N TYR A 703 -4.52 -5.03 19.52
CA TYR A 703 -5.16 -6.04 18.67
C TYR A 703 -4.31 -6.38 17.44
N ALA A 704 -3.98 -5.36 16.67
CA ALA A 704 -3.38 -5.51 15.34
C ALA A 704 -1.88 -5.87 15.39
N ASN A 705 -1.19 -5.53 16.50
CA ASN A 705 0.25 -5.74 16.60
C ASN A 705 0.62 -6.60 17.82
N SER A 706 0.65 -6.07 19.02
CA SER A 706 1.34 -6.75 20.13
C SER A 706 0.72 -8.12 20.49
N ARG A 707 -0.60 -8.25 20.56
CA ARG A 707 -1.27 -9.51 20.94
C ARG A 707 -1.24 -10.56 19.82
N ARG A 708 -1.53 -10.15 18.57
CA ARG A 708 -1.53 -11.12 17.47
C ARG A 708 -0.12 -11.66 17.18
N LEU A 709 0.93 -10.82 17.37
CA LEU A 709 2.32 -11.21 17.12
C LEU A 709 2.81 -12.25 18.14
N GLU A 710 2.49 -12.11 19.42
CA GLU A 710 2.88 -13.13 20.40
C GLU A 710 2.15 -14.48 20.22
N LYS A 711 1.02 -14.45 19.51
CA LYS A 711 0.31 -15.65 19.01
C LYS A 711 0.82 -16.13 17.66
N SER A 712 1.73 -15.42 17.02
CA SER A 712 2.19 -15.67 15.66
C SER A 712 1.04 -15.69 14.63
N PHE A 713 -0.02 -14.91 14.84
CA PHE A 713 -1.11 -14.74 13.89
C PHE A 713 -0.69 -13.78 12.77
N ARG A 714 -1.11 -14.11 11.55
CA ARG A 714 -0.73 -13.40 10.32
C ARG A 714 -1.67 -12.24 10.07
N LEU A 715 -1.15 -11.23 9.39
CA LEU A 715 -1.90 -10.07 8.91
C LEU A 715 -1.89 -10.05 7.39
N GLN A 716 -3.08 -9.97 6.77
CA GLN A 716 -3.22 -9.82 5.32
C GLN A 716 -2.58 -8.50 4.87
N GLY A 717 -1.92 -8.50 3.72
CA GLY A 717 -1.21 -7.34 3.19
C GLY A 717 0.18 -7.07 3.82
N ALA A 718 0.51 -7.78 4.92
CA ALA A 718 1.83 -7.71 5.54
C ALA A 718 2.52 -9.08 5.56
N ASP A 719 1.94 -10.06 6.29
CA ASP A 719 2.50 -11.40 6.42
C ASP A 719 1.92 -12.36 5.36
N LEU A 720 0.73 -12.09 4.86
CA LEU A 720 0.06 -12.86 3.80
C LEU A 720 0.02 -12.01 2.53
N LEU A 721 0.66 -12.51 1.49
CA LEU A 721 0.79 -11.87 0.18
C LEU A 721 0.65 -12.96 -0.90
N THR A 722 0.20 -12.59 -2.10
CA THR A 722 0.05 -13.52 -3.23
C THR A 722 1.38 -14.14 -3.71
N GLU A 723 2.52 -13.51 -3.38
CA GLU A 723 3.85 -14.03 -3.70
C GLU A 723 4.25 -15.27 -2.89
N TYR A 724 3.52 -15.56 -1.81
CA TYR A 724 3.75 -16.72 -0.94
C TYR A 724 2.52 -17.61 -0.91
N ASN A 725 2.73 -18.91 -1.12
CA ASN A 725 1.64 -19.87 -1.08
C ASN A 725 1.25 -20.23 0.38
N ALA A 726 0.11 -20.87 0.52
CA ALA A 726 -0.43 -21.24 1.84
C ALA A 726 0.50 -22.12 2.69
N CYS A 727 1.38 -22.94 2.08
CA CYS A 727 2.36 -23.75 2.81
C CYS A 727 3.53 -22.91 3.31
N GLU A 728 4.04 -21.98 2.48
CA GLU A 728 5.09 -21.05 2.87
C GLU A 728 4.62 -20.13 3.99
N SER A 729 3.36 -19.65 3.93
CA SER A 729 2.73 -18.79 4.93
C SER A 729 2.23 -19.54 6.17
N ALA A 730 2.31 -20.89 6.15
CA ALA A 730 1.84 -21.78 7.22
C ALA A 730 0.36 -21.56 7.61
N VAL A 731 -0.48 -21.28 6.62
CA VAL A 731 -1.94 -21.22 6.78
C VAL A 731 -2.65 -22.44 6.16
N GLU A 732 -1.90 -23.34 5.54
CA GLU A 732 -2.44 -24.57 4.96
C GLU A 732 -3.16 -25.42 6.00
N ARG A 733 -4.28 -26.02 5.61
CA ARG A 733 -5.05 -26.90 6.48
C ARG A 733 -4.42 -28.30 6.59
N PRO A 734 -4.58 -29.01 7.72
CA PRO A 734 -4.03 -30.37 7.88
C PRO A 734 -4.50 -31.33 6.79
N LYS A 735 -5.76 -31.19 6.34
CA LYS A 735 -6.34 -31.96 5.25
C LYS A 735 -6.91 -31.04 4.19
N VAL A 736 -6.67 -31.38 2.93
CA VAL A 736 -7.32 -30.73 1.79
C VAL A 736 -8.72 -31.34 1.63
N LYS A 737 -9.73 -30.53 1.43
CA LYS A 737 -11.10 -31.02 1.19
C LYS A 737 -11.22 -31.72 -0.17
N GLU A 738 -12.19 -32.62 -0.28
CA GLU A 738 -12.46 -33.37 -1.52
C GLU A 738 -13.05 -32.48 -2.61
N ALA A 739 -13.96 -31.58 -2.23
CA ALA A 739 -14.55 -30.59 -3.13
C ALA A 739 -13.48 -29.74 -3.82
N ASP A 740 -13.75 -29.34 -5.05
CA ASP A 740 -12.87 -28.47 -5.80
C ASP A 740 -12.90 -27.05 -5.24
N PHE A 741 -11.79 -26.30 -5.42
CA PHE A 741 -11.70 -24.89 -5.05
C PHE A 741 -10.66 -24.17 -5.92
N HIS A 742 -10.81 -22.86 -6.00
CA HIS A 742 -9.90 -22.00 -6.76
C HIS A 742 -8.46 -22.12 -6.22
N GLY A 743 -7.49 -22.32 -7.13
CA GLY A 743 -6.09 -22.56 -6.74
C GLY A 743 -5.78 -23.99 -6.25
N LYS A 744 -6.75 -24.92 -6.16
CA LYS A 744 -6.52 -26.26 -5.60
C LYS A 744 -5.39 -27.02 -6.26
N LYS A 745 -5.26 -26.96 -7.59
CA LYS A 745 -4.22 -27.67 -8.32
C LYS A 745 -2.83 -27.22 -7.89
N ALA A 746 -2.60 -25.93 -7.82
CA ALA A 746 -1.34 -25.35 -7.36
C ALA A 746 -1.11 -25.64 -5.87
N HIS A 747 -2.15 -25.51 -5.04
CA HIS A 747 -2.07 -25.83 -3.62
C HIS A 747 -1.66 -27.28 -3.35
N LEU A 748 -2.18 -28.26 -4.11
CA LEU A 748 -1.78 -29.67 -3.99
C LEU A 748 -0.33 -29.88 -4.39
N ALA A 749 0.14 -29.24 -5.49
CA ALA A 749 1.54 -29.30 -5.91
C ALA A 749 2.47 -28.74 -4.82
N HIS A 750 2.15 -27.56 -4.26
CA HIS A 750 2.94 -26.96 -3.19
C HIS A 750 3.02 -27.80 -1.90
N ARG A 751 2.04 -28.67 -1.65
CA ARG A 751 2.08 -29.58 -0.51
C ARG A 751 3.02 -30.77 -0.71
N GLU A 752 3.33 -31.11 -1.95
CA GLU A 752 4.25 -32.19 -2.31
C GLU A 752 5.70 -31.67 -2.49
N GLU A 753 5.87 -30.36 -2.67
CA GLU A 753 7.16 -29.71 -2.86
C GLU A 753 7.72 -29.19 -1.53
N GLU A 754 9.05 -29.10 -1.44
CA GLU A 754 9.71 -28.39 -0.36
C GLU A 754 9.47 -26.86 -0.57
N PRO A 755 9.00 -26.12 0.46
CA PRO A 755 8.78 -24.69 0.33
C PRO A 755 10.13 -23.96 0.14
N SER A 756 10.14 -22.96 -0.73
CA SER A 756 11.31 -22.12 -0.95
C SER A 756 11.64 -21.25 0.27
N ALA A 757 10.61 -20.75 0.93
CA ALA A 757 10.71 -19.99 2.16
C ALA A 757 9.60 -20.43 3.13
N ILE A 758 9.76 -20.12 4.41
CA ILE A 758 8.73 -20.36 5.43
C ILE A 758 8.62 -19.11 6.30
N LEU A 759 7.39 -18.71 6.58
CA LEU A 759 7.13 -17.65 7.55
C LEU A 759 7.57 -18.09 8.95
N CYS A 760 8.47 -17.33 9.57
CA CYS A 760 9.03 -17.58 10.87
C CYS A 760 8.63 -16.47 11.86
N THR A 761 8.52 -16.84 13.14
CA THR A 761 8.42 -15.90 14.24
C THR A 761 9.74 -15.89 15.01
N MET A 762 10.32 -14.73 15.17
CA MET A 762 11.62 -14.49 15.77
C MET A 762 11.47 -13.52 16.94
N THR A 763 12.45 -13.51 17.84
CA THR A 763 12.50 -12.51 18.92
C THR A 763 13.87 -11.82 18.91
N LEU A 764 13.90 -10.52 19.21
CA LEU A 764 15.13 -9.83 19.48
C LEU A 764 15.72 -10.36 20.81
N ASP A 765 17.02 -10.59 20.80
CA ASP A 765 17.71 -11.19 21.95
C ASP A 765 18.01 -10.15 23.03
N ASP A 766 18.19 -8.88 22.65
CA ASP A 766 18.42 -7.77 23.56
C ASP A 766 17.12 -7.02 23.86
N LEU A 767 16.81 -6.88 25.15
CA LEU A 767 15.68 -6.11 25.64
C LEU A 767 15.99 -4.60 25.69
N ASN A 768 17.27 -4.23 25.67
CA ASN A 768 17.73 -2.86 25.82
C ASN A 768 17.62 -2.03 24.52
N VAL A 769 16.86 -2.49 23.54
CA VAL A 769 16.53 -1.74 22.33
C VAL A 769 15.96 -0.37 22.64
N SER A 770 15.36 -0.22 23.83
CA SER A 770 14.78 1.05 24.33
C SER A 770 15.71 1.85 25.24
N ASP A 771 16.77 1.26 25.83
CA ASP A 771 17.57 1.90 26.87
C ASP A 771 18.48 3.05 26.38
N ASN A 772 18.60 3.24 25.09
CA ASN A 772 19.45 4.27 24.48
C ASN A 772 18.66 5.44 23.88
N GLY A 773 17.47 5.73 24.38
CA GLY A 773 16.59 6.73 23.74
C GLY A 773 16.21 6.31 22.33
N SER A 774 16.21 5.05 22.06
CA SER A 774 16.33 4.51 20.75
C SER A 774 14.98 4.09 20.20
N ARG A 775 14.88 4.24 19.04
CA ARG A 775 13.91 4.03 18.01
C ARG A 775 13.45 2.59 17.97
N TYR A 776 12.17 2.38 18.14
CA TYR A 776 11.60 1.04 17.98
C TYR A 776 11.62 0.66 16.50
N PRO A 777 12.19 -0.48 16.13
CA PRO A 777 12.02 -1.01 14.79
C PRO A 777 10.53 -1.34 14.54
N VAL A 778 9.99 -0.93 13.40
CA VAL A 778 8.55 -1.02 13.13
C VAL A 778 8.20 -1.78 11.84
N GLY A 779 9.08 -2.60 11.36
CA GLY A 779 8.86 -3.45 10.17
C GLY A 779 9.63 -2.97 8.94
N ILE A 780 9.56 -3.77 7.87
CA ILE A 780 10.28 -3.60 6.60
C ILE A 780 11.78 -3.36 6.83
N SER A 781 12.37 -4.19 7.66
CA SER A 781 13.80 -4.17 7.97
C SER A 781 14.46 -5.43 7.43
N PRO A 782 15.67 -5.36 6.84
CA PRO A 782 16.35 -6.53 6.35
C PRO A 782 16.71 -7.47 7.49
N ILE A 783 16.51 -8.75 7.24
CA ILE A 783 17.01 -9.83 8.08
C ILE A 783 18.39 -10.22 7.54
N ILE A 784 19.40 -10.24 8.39
CA ILE A 784 20.79 -10.50 8.01
C ILE A 784 21.26 -11.84 8.61
N ASP A 785 21.92 -12.67 7.84
CA ASP A 785 22.70 -13.78 8.41
C ASP A 785 24.06 -13.23 8.90
N PRO A 786 24.34 -13.24 10.22
CA PRO A 786 25.55 -12.65 10.77
C PRO A 786 26.85 -13.37 10.33
N ASN A 787 26.75 -14.58 9.78
CA ASN A 787 27.90 -15.31 9.27
C ASN A 787 28.35 -14.81 7.90
N THR A 788 27.46 -14.32 7.10
CA THR A 788 27.75 -13.81 5.75
C THR A 788 27.69 -12.28 5.66
N GLY A 789 26.96 -11.63 6.57
CA GLY A 789 26.66 -10.20 6.51
C GLY A 789 25.59 -9.84 5.46
N GLU A 790 24.98 -10.84 4.84
CA GLU A 790 24.06 -10.67 3.72
C GLU A 790 22.60 -10.95 4.10
N VAL A 791 21.68 -10.38 3.35
CA VAL A 791 20.26 -10.72 3.43
C VAL A 791 20.04 -12.08 2.76
N PRO A 792 19.51 -13.09 3.47
CA PRO A 792 19.20 -14.38 2.87
C PRO A 792 18.17 -14.24 1.73
N VAL A 793 18.38 -15.02 0.68
CA VAL A 793 17.54 -15.06 -0.52
C VAL A 793 17.09 -16.49 -0.76
N ASP A 794 15.81 -16.70 -0.98
CA ASP A 794 15.26 -18.02 -1.24
C ASP A 794 15.50 -18.48 -2.70
N SER A 795 15.12 -19.71 -3.01
CA SER A 795 15.31 -20.30 -4.34
C SER A 795 14.50 -19.62 -5.46
N LYS A 796 13.54 -18.78 -5.10
CA LYS A 796 12.74 -17.95 -6.04
C LYS A 796 13.28 -16.52 -6.17
N GLY A 797 14.38 -16.19 -5.48
CA GLY A 797 14.96 -14.84 -5.51
C GLY A 797 14.34 -13.85 -4.52
N ARG A 798 13.44 -14.29 -3.62
CA ARG A 798 12.80 -13.40 -2.65
C ARG A 798 13.70 -13.21 -1.44
N ARG A 799 13.89 -11.97 -1.04
CA ARG A 799 14.77 -11.55 0.05
C ARG A 799 14.06 -11.61 1.40
N SER A 800 14.80 -11.89 2.47
CA SER A 800 14.29 -11.95 3.84
C SER A 800 14.23 -10.57 4.48
N TYR A 801 13.03 -10.18 4.93
CA TYR A 801 12.80 -8.93 5.68
C TYR A 801 11.68 -9.12 6.71
N SER A 802 11.58 -8.21 7.67
CA SER A 802 10.49 -8.23 8.66
C SER A 802 9.19 -7.79 8.01
N THR A 803 8.21 -8.68 7.97
CA THR A 803 6.85 -8.39 7.48
C THR A 803 6.02 -7.68 8.54
N SER A 804 6.22 -8.07 9.80
CA SER A 804 5.56 -7.49 10.98
C SER A 804 6.49 -7.48 12.17
N MET A 805 6.33 -6.46 13.02
CA MET A 805 7.12 -6.32 14.23
C MET A 805 6.42 -5.46 15.28
N SER A 806 6.49 -5.85 16.55
CA SER A 806 6.12 -5.02 17.70
C SER A 806 6.76 -5.54 18.99
N TYR A 807 6.80 -4.69 20.03
CA TYR A 807 7.04 -5.15 21.39
C TYR A 807 5.82 -5.90 21.92
N CYS A 808 6.05 -7.06 22.54
CA CYS A 808 5.01 -7.94 23.09
C CYS A 808 5.17 -8.02 24.63
N PRO A 809 4.37 -7.25 25.38
CA PRO A 809 4.53 -7.10 26.82
C PRO A 809 4.40 -8.39 27.62
N SER A 810 3.52 -9.34 27.24
CA SER A 810 3.33 -10.58 28.00
C SER A 810 4.59 -11.45 28.05
N ILE A 811 5.38 -11.40 26.98
CA ILE A 811 6.64 -12.17 26.88
C ILE A 811 7.88 -11.29 27.05
N LYS A 812 7.69 -9.98 27.20
CA LYS A 812 8.74 -8.97 27.39
C LYS A 812 9.83 -9.02 26.32
N LYS A 813 9.40 -9.13 25.04
CA LYS A 813 10.30 -9.20 23.88
C LYS A 813 9.72 -8.45 22.69
N HIS A 814 10.62 -7.95 21.83
CA HIS A 814 10.23 -7.59 20.47
C HIS A 814 10.09 -8.85 19.64
N VAL A 815 8.93 -9.01 19.00
CA VAL A 815 8.60 -10.11 18.12
C VAL A 815 8.66 -9.63 16.67
N VAL A 816 9.30 -10.42 15.84
CA VAL A 816 9.48 -10.16 14.40
C VAL A 816 8.92 -11.34 13.62
N MET A 817 8.12 -11.07 12.61
CA MET A 817 7.75 -12.06 11.60
C MET A 817 8.45 -11.77 10.28
N GLY A 818 8.78 -12.81 9.54
CA GLY A 818 9.42 -12.69 8.24
C GLY A 818 9.64 -14.05 7.59
N TYR A 819 9.73 -14.05 6.27
CA TYR A 819 10.01 -15.27 5.50
C TYR A 819 11.50 -15.54 5.46
N LEU A 820 11.89 -16.76 5.78
CA LEU A 820 13.26 -17.23 5.72
C LEU A 820 13.37 -18.37 4.69
N PRO A 821 14.47 -18.43 3.90
CA PRO A 821 14.80 -19.61 3.12
C PRO A 821 14.72 -20.87 3.95
N LYS A 822 14.27 -21.97 3.37
CA LYS A 822 14.01 -23.26 4.04
C LYS A 822 15.22 -23.76 4.85
N ASP A 823 16.41 -23.59 4.33
CA ASP A 823 17.66 -24.10 4.92
C ASP A 823 18.10 -23.36 6.18
N ILE A 824 17.65 -22.12 6.37
CA ILE A 824 17.90 -21.33 7.57
C ILE A 824 16.67 -21.13 8.47
N ALA A 825 15.50 -21.55 8.03
CA ALA A 825 14.27 -21.56 8.82
C ALA A 825 14.32 -22.68 9.87
N ILE A 826 15.17 -22.52 10.89
CA ILE A 826 15.45 -23.53 11.92
C ILE A 826 15.28 -22.91 13.31
N PRO A 827 14.45 -23.47 14.20
CA PRO A 827 14.36 -22.98 15.58
C PRO A 827 15.74 -22.89 16.26
N GLY A 828 16.02 -21.77 16.91
CA GLY A 828 17.32 -21.50 17.53
C GLY A 828 18.37 -20.91 16.59
N LYS A 829 18.11 -20.76 15.29
CA LYS A 829 19.02 -20.07 14.36
C LYS A 829 19.16 -18.60 14.78
N SER A 830 20.40 -18.16 14.95
CA SER A 830 20.74 -16.75 15.20
C SER A 830 20.79 -15.99 13.88
N LEU A 831 20.16 -14.83 13.86
CA LEU A 831 20.10 -13.87 12.78
C LEU A 831 20.27 -12.45 13.34
N SER A 832 20.23 -11.42 12.52
CA SER A 832 20.18 -10.03 12.95
C SER A 832 19.11 -9.28 12.18
N LEU A 833 18.47 -8.31 12.84
CA LEU A 833 17.60 -7.33 12.23
C LEU A 833 18.37 -6.02 12.09
N GLU A 834 18.42 -5.45 10.91
CA GLU A 834 19.07 -4.16 10.68
C GLU A 834 18.02 -3.07 10.49
N TYR A 835 17.90 -2.18 11.46
CA TYR A 835 16.96 -1.06 11.40
C TYR A 835 17.64 0.22 10.92
N PHE A 836 18.86 0.49 11.45
CA PHE A 836 19.80 1.46 10.91
C PHE A 836 21.15 0.78 10.74
N ASN A 837 21.99 1.29 9.85
CA ASN A 837 23.35 0.81 9.69
C ASN A 837 24.34 1.96 9.59
N GLU A 838 24.59 2.61 10.68
CA GLU A 838 25.77 3.46 10.83
C GLU A 838 26.47 3.09 12.14
N ASN A 839 27.73 2.72 12.07
CA ASN A 839 28.58 2.32 13.22
C ASN A 839 28.01 1.18 14.09
N ASN A 840 27.23 0.25 13.50
CA ASN A 840 26.49 -0.83 14.17
C ASN A 840 25.36 -0.34 15.10
N GLU A 841 24.94 0.90 15.00
CA GLU A 841 23.72 1.36 15.64
C GLU A 841 22.51 0.72 14.93
N GLY A 842 21.53 0.25 15.72
CA GLY A 842 20.30 -0.32 15.17
C GLY A 842 20.41 -1.68 14.47
N VAL A 843 21.49 -2.44 14.72
CA VAL A 843 21.60 -3.84 14.33
C VAL A 843 21.34 -4.69 15.57
N TYR A 844 20.22 -5.43 15.54
CA TYR A 844 19.73 -6.18 16.69
C TYR A 844 19.86 -7.68 16.48
N PRO A 845 20.61 -8.40 17.34
CA PRO A 845 20.63 -9.85 17.35
C PRO A 845 19.23 -10.41 17.59
N MET A 846 18.84 -11.42 16.83
CA MET A 846 17.55 -12.10 17.00
C MET A 846 17.68 -13.61 16.81
N THR A 847 16.72 -14.33 17.36
CA THR A 847 16.68 -15.79 17.32
C THR A 847 15.34 -16.26 16.74
N VAL A 848 15.37 -17.21 15.83
CA VAL A 848 14.19 -17.90 15.30
C VAL A 848 13.56 -18.74 16.42
N GLN A 849 12.33 -18.46 16.77
CA GLN A 849 11.58 -19.18 17.81
C GLN A 849 10.64 -20.21 17.21
N ILE A 850 9.88 -19.80 16.19
CA ILE A 850 8.83 -20.62 15.57
C ILE A 850 9.06 -20.62 14.06
N VAL A 851 8.99 -21.80 13.47
CA VAL A 851 8.97 -22.01 12.03
C VAL A 851 7.55 -22.44 11.62
N GLY A 852 6.89 -21.63 10.82
CA GLY A 852 5.53 -21.89 10.41
C GLY A 852 4.51 -21.73 11.56
N LYS A 853 3.84 -22.82 11.93
CA LYS A 853 2.76 -22.81 12.94
C LYS A 853 3.29 -22.89 14.36
N GLY A 854 2.76 -22.06 15.24
CA GLY A 854 3.10 -22.05 16.66
C GLY A 854 2.64 -20.77 17.34
N SER A 855 2.97 -20.63 18.61
CA SER A 855 2.66 -19.43 19.41
C SER A 855 3.70 -19.27 20.51
N LEU A 856 4.16 -18.03 20.72
CA LEU A 856 5.09 -17.69 21.83
C LEU A 856 4.34 -17.57 23.14
N TYR A 857 3.12 -17.07 23.11
CA TYR A 857 2.25 -16.90 24.26
C TYR A 857 1.16 -17.97 24.24
N ASP A 858 0.91 -18.63 25.36
CA ASP A 858 -0.09 -19.69 25.50
C ASP A 858 -0.03 -20.72 24.35
N PRO A 859 1.09 -21.45 24.20
CA PRO A 859 1.33 -22.34 23.05
C PRO A 859 0.30 -23.50 22.95
N ASN A 860 -0.34 -23.86 24.05
CA ASN A 860 -1.38 -24.88 24.09
C ASN A 860 -2.79 -24.34 23.84
N ASN A 861 -2.97 -23.04 23.69
CA ASN A 861 -4.26 -22.36 23.55
C ASN A 861 -5.23 -22.62 24.72
N GLU A 862 -4.72 -22.70 25.95
CA GLU A 862 -5.52 -22.95 27.15
C GLU A 862 -6.36 -21.71 27.49
N ARG A 863 -5.78 -20.51 27.34
CA ARG A 863 -6.46 -19.24 27.60
C ARG A 863 -7.56 -18.95 26.57
N VAL A 864 -7.32 -19.20 25.31
CA VAL A 864 -8.32 -18.98 24.25
C VAL A 864 -9.55 -19.90 24.43
N ARG A 865 -9.33 -21.09 24.99
CA ARG A 865 -10.37 -22.12 25.15
C ARG A 865 -11.03 -22.14 26.54
N SER A 866 -10.59 -21.28 27.44
CA SER A 866 -11.11 -21.19 28.82
C SER A 866 -12.55 -20.70 28.91
#